data_7b505e769db8cd788c95e17e5cfb1233
#
_entry.id   7b505e769db8cd788c95e17e5cfb1233
#
_cell.length_a   1.000
_cell.length_b   1.000
_cell.length_c   1.000
_cell.angle_alpha   90.00
_cell.angle_beta   90.00
_cell.angle_gamma   90.00
#
_symmetry.space_group_name_H-M   'P 1'
#
loop_
_entity.id
_entity.type
_entity.pdbx_description
1 polymer ?
#
loop_
_entity_poly.entity_id
_entity_poly.type
_entity_poly.pdbx_seq_one_letter_code
_entity_poly.pdbx_strand_id
1 'polypeptide(L)'
;MRIYLSLLLALLLPALPGIAQPSKPGIGRISPSAIQINSDNQSTTWWLLCKDTTLLKDYIIKKQVPLTILQRYPATGLVVVKTTRKVIDSLLAVPGLLQLVDRPRIPTEELSIEGFDPTANQINAAHNFFETLNGQGTVLSVKENRFDTTDIDFKGRYLRTHLVSNTFSGHATIMGTIAAGGGNSHYTSKGAAWAAGISSASFESLLPEPDAVYQQYAINVQNHSYGTGIENYYGADALAYDASVSANPLLLHVFSAGNSGNVTSTSGPYQNIPAFANLTGSFKMAKNIITVGATDSLHQLEIRSSRGPTYDGRLKPDLVAFGQDGSSGAAAIVSGAALLLQQYYKQIRSVYPNASLVKAFLINSADDMGAPGPDFQYGYGNVNVLRALEAMSWISWMQNRLAPGQTDQVTIALPAGLKKFKVTLCWTDPPGDPAASKALVNDLDLTLTNTLTGEILHPWVASHFPHADSLKKAAVRKVDTLNNTEQITIDNPAGGTYQIAVKGTHITTAYQDYAVAFQMDTANRFRWYYPGRKDNLLNGSSNTLRWSSSFDVAAGQLSYSTDNGSSWKPVGAAALTQSWFKWTTPDTVCIAKLRMSIGGQHFDSDPFTISGQLNAVTGFNCADSFLLSWNKSANTKQFTVYELGDQYLHPILTTSDTNVVLKKSAHPALHYAVATSINGNTSGIKSFAFDYTAQGVDCYIRNFLAVLGESGAIRINAELGTLYQIKNIVLEKLLRKGSEQLKQVTAPTLLLYEWTDEQLQQGENTYRLKLQLQNGQWVYSEPQTVFALKEGAYLAYPNPVAATGTLKVYAADFLPALIQLYNVQGQLMKQQPLTEFPQAVSLSGLKNGLYFLVVSKNGKQLYRKAVVVR
;
A
#
# COMPACT_ATOMS: atom_id res chain seq x y z
N MET A 1 -14.35 -66.10 -0.18
CA MET A 1 -14.99 -66.66 1.04
C MET A 1 -15.29 -65.53 1.98
N ARG A 2 -16.62 -65.20 2.15
CA ARG A 2 -17.31 -64.26 3.07
C ARG A 2 -16.88 -62.76 2.93
N ILE A 3 -17.48 -61.94 2.13
CA ILE A 3 -18.75 -61.16 2.13
C ILE A 3 -19.17 -60.79 3.57
N TYR A 4 -19.03 -59.44 3.85
CA TYR A 4 -19.91 -58.72 4.76
C TYR A 4 -20.44 -57.47 4.05
N LEU A 5 -21.74 -57.57 3.70
CA LEU A 5 -22.60 -56.53 3.19
C LEU A 5 -23.18 -55.81 4.43
N SER A 6 -22.87 -54.56 4.62
CA SER A 6 -23.55 -53.70 5.59
C SER A 6 -24.34 -52.66 4.83
N LEU A 7 -25.65 -52.88 4.75
CA LEU A 7 -26.66 -51.94 4.31
C LEU A 7 -26.66 -50.75 5.30
N LEU A 8 -26.33 -49.56 4.84
CA LEU A 8 -26.69 -48.34 5.50
C LEU A 8 -27.83 -47.68 4.70
N LEU A 9 -29.03 -47.76 5.25
CA LEU A 9 -30.26 -47.12 4.77
C LEU A 9 -30.13 -45.63 5.11
N ALA A 10 -29.66 -44.80 4.16
CA ALA A 10 -29.72 -43.36 4.27
C ALA A 10 -31.10 -42.91 3.89
N LEU A 11 -31.87 -42.45 4.87
CA LEU A 11 -33.12 -41.74 4.70
C LEU A 11 -32.86 -40.45 3.86
N LEU A 12 -33.27 -40.48 2.60
CA LEU A 12 -33.40 -39.32 1.75
C LEU A 12 -34.61 -38.52 2.27
N LEU A 13 -34.37 -37.58 3.17
CA LEU A 13 -35.23 -36.44 3.37
C LEU A 13 -34.92 -35.44 2.25
N PRO A 14 -35.90 -35.03 1.40
CA PRO A 14 -35.70 -33.95 0.46
C PRO A 14 -35.43 -32.68 1.27
N ALA A 15 -34.23 -32.05 1.09
CA ALA A 15 -34.01 -30.70 1.53
C ALA A 15 -35.05 -29.80 0.84
N LEU A 16 -36.10 -29.43 1.55
CA LEU A 16 -36.98 -28.38 1.14
C LEU A 16 -36.15 -27.13 0.89
N PRO A 17 -36.27 -26.44 -0.27
CA PRO A 17 -35.66 -25.14 -0.48
C PRO A 17 -36.16 -24.24 0.65
N GLY A 18 -35.24 -23.63 1.37
CA GLY A 18 -35.54 -22.65 2.41
C GLY A 18 -36.38 -21.53 1.81
N ILE A 19 -37.71 -21.70 1.88
CA ILE A 19 -38.67 -20.66 1.59
C ILE A 19 -38.35 -19.58 2.63
N ALA A 20 -37.80 -18.44 2.18
CA ALA A 20 -37.78 -17.25 2.99
C ALA A 20 -39.21 -17.04 3.53
N GLN A 21 -39.36 -17.19 4.84
CA GLN A 21 -40.70 -16.98 5.44
C GLN A 21 -41.17 -15.59 5.02
N PRO A 22 -42.41 -15.47 4.46
CA PRO A 22 -42.95 -14.18 4.14
C PRO A 22 -42.95 -13.36 5.43
N SER A 23 -42.23 -12.27 5.45
CA SER A 23 -42.16 -11.35 6.58
C SER A 23 -43.58 -10.88 6.88
N LYS A 24 -44.06 -11.11 8.10
CA LYS A 24 -45.30 -10.45 8.56
C LYS A 24 -45.11 -8.94 8.37
N PRO A 25 -46.04 -8.23 7.72
CA PRO A 25 -45.91 -6.80 7.52
C PRO A 25 -45.70 -6.10 8.86
N GLY A 26 -44.60 -5.36 8.99
CA GLY A 26 -44.28 -4.54 10.16
C GLY A 26 -43.33 -5.12 11.21
N ILE A 27 -42.81 -6.35 11.05
CA ILE A 27 -41.76 -6.89 11.95
C ILE A 27 -40.37 -6.63 11.37
N GLY A 28 -39.45 -6.13 12.18
CA GLY A 28 -38.04 -5.90 11.81
C GLY A 28 -37.33 -7.19 11.41
N ARG A 29 -36.34 -7.06 10.54
CA ARG A 29 -35.52 -8.17 10.04
C ARG A 29 -34.19 -8.23 10.78
N ILE A 30 -33.60 -9.42 10.83
CA ILE A 30 -32.25 -9.63 11.38
C ILE A 30 -31.32 -10.02 10.24
N SER A 31 -30.13 -9.41 10.16
CA SER A 31 -29.17 -9.72 9.11
C SER A 31 -28.59 -11.14 9.29
N PRO A 32 -28.15 -11.81 8.22
CA PRO A 32 -27.49 -13.11 8.32
C PRO A 32 -26.30 -13.12 9.29
N SER A 33 -25.52 -12.05 9.34
CA SER A 33 -24.39 -11.92 10.26
C SER A 33 -24.82 -11.83 11.73
N ALA A 34 -25.97 -11.24 12.00
CA ALA A 34 -26.51 -11.06 13.34
C ALA A 34 -27.23 -12.30 13.88
N ILE A 35 -27.67 -13.22 13.01
CA ILE A 35 -28.31 -14.50 13.41
C ILE A 35 -27.34 -15.41 14.17
N GLN A 36 -26.05 -15.37 13.88
CA GLN A 36 -25.02 -16.30 14.39
C GLN A 36 -24.64 -16.09 15.88
N ILE A 37 -25.26 -15.15 16.60
CA ILE A 37 -24.95 -14.92 18.04
C ILE A 37 -25.82 -15.85 18.89
N ASN A 38 -25.18 -16.82 19.52
CA ASN A 38 -25.82 -17.83 20.39
C ASN A 38 -25.80 -17.48 21.90
N SER A 39 -25.25 -16.32 22.31
CA SER A 39 -25.17 -15.94 23.72
C SER A 39 -26.25 -14.92 24.10
N ASP A 40 -27.36 -15.35 24.68
CA ASP A 40 -28.53 -14.52 25.03
C ASP A 40 -28.25 -13.43 26.07
N ASN A 41 -27.26 -13.65 26.94
CA ASN A 41 -27.02 -12.80 28.12
C ASN A 41 -25.79 -11.90 28.04
N GLN A 42 -24.97 -12.03 26.99
CA GLN A 42 -23.77 -11.17 26.84
C GLN A 42 -24.15 -9.85 26.16
N SER A 43 -23.79 -8.71 26.78
CA SER A 43 -23.97 -7.40 26.18
C SER A 43 -22.96 -7.16 25.07
N THR A 44 -23.45 -7.01 23.83
CA THR A 44 -22.67 -6.79 22.60
C THR A 44 -23.15 -5.54 21.86
N THR A 45 -22.41 -5.10 20.85
CA THR A 45 -22.77 -3.96 20.00
C THR A 45 -23.68 -4.42 18.87
N TRP A 46 -24.76 -3.65 18.62
CA TRP A 46 -25.75 -3.89 17.56
C TRP A 46 -25.97 -2.64 16.76
N TRP A 47 -26.32 -2.80 15.50
CA TRP A 47 -26.76 -1.76 14.59
C TRP A 47 -28.28 -1.89 14.39
N LEU A 48 -29.03 -0.87 14.83
CA LEU A 48 -30.49 -0.82 14.72
C LEU A 48 -30.88 0.19 13.66
N LEU A 49 -31.50 -0.25 12.59
CA LEU A 49 -32.05 0.63 11.58
C LEU A 49 -33.55 0.85 11.86
N CYS A 50 -33.94 2.12 11.95
CA CYS A 50 -35.30 2.55 12.28
C CYS A 50 -35.84 3.46 11.18
N LYS A 51 -37.15 3.38 10.88
CA LYS A 51 -37.81 4.39 10.03
C LYS A 51 -37.91 5.74 10.73
N ASP A 52 -38.14 5.69 12.04
CA ASP A 52 -38.22 6.85 12.90
C ASP A 52 -37.48 6.61 14.21
N THR A 53 -36.35 7.31 14.36
CA THR A 53 -35.53 7.21 15.56
C THR A 53 -36.16 7.82 16.79
N THR A 54 -37.19 8.69 16.61
CA THR A 54 -37.95 9.28 17.72
C THR A 54 -38.84 8.20 18.36
N LEU A 55 -39.49 7.37 17.56
CA LEU A 55 -40.30 6.24 18.05
C LEU A 55 -39.42 5.26 18.87
N LEU A 56 -38.22 4.95 18.38
CA LEU A 56 -37.31 4.09 19.12
C LEU A 56 -36.90 4.74 20.44
N LYS A 57 -36.53 6.03 20.45
CA LYS A 57 -36.17 6.78 21.67
C LYS A 57 -37.31 6.78 22.68
N ASP A 58 -38.53 7.10 22.27
CA ASP A 58 -39.69 7.15 23.13
C ASP A 58 -40.05 5.77 23.70
N TYR A 59 -39.92 4.71 22.88
CA TYR A 59 -40.10 3.34 23.31
C TYR A 59 -39.07 2.94 24.38
N ILE A 60 -37.78 3.24 24.14
CA ILE A 60 -36.70 2.96 25.10
C ILE A 60 -36.98 3.63 26.45
N ILE A 61 -37.36 4.91 26.45
CA ILE A 61 -37.64 5.68 27.66
C ILE A 61 -38.90 5.12 28.36
N LYS A 62 -40.00 4.97 27.66
CA LYS A 62 -41.29 4.52 28.20
C LYS A 62 -41.24 3.12 28.80
N LYS A 63 -40.45 2.22 28.18
CA LYS A 63 -40.34 0.81 28.58
C LYS A 63 -39.08 0.54 29.43
N GLN A 64 -38.25 1.56 29.69
CA GLN A 64 -36.95 1.43 30.40
C GLN A 64 -36.09 0.30 29.86
N VAL A 65 -35.98 0.24 28.52
CA VAL A 65 -35.23 -0.83 27.83
C VAL A 65 -33.74 -0.78 28.21
N PRO A 66 -33.14 -1.87 28.69
CA PRO A 66 -31.75 -1.88 29.16
C PRO A 66 -30.76 -1.93 27.97
N LEU A 67 -30.52 -0.77 27.36
CA LEU A 67 -29.53 -0.59 26.31
C LEU A 67 -28.80 0.75 26.46
N THR A 68 -27.57 0.81 25.92
CA THR A 68 -26.77 2.04 25.83
C THR A 68 -26.68 2.45 24.37
N ILE A 69 -27.05 3.67 24.04
CA ILE A 69 -26.85 4.23 22.69
C ILE A 69 -25.39 4.71 22.61
N LEU A 70 -24.64 4.19 21.64
CA LEU A 70 -23.24 4.54 21.40
C LEU A 70 -23.13 5.65 20.33
N GLN A 71 -23.91 5.53 19.26
CA GLN A 71 -23.84 6.47 18.14
C GLN A 71 -25.17 6.53 17.39
N ARG A 72 -25.44 7.65 16.72
CA ARG A 72 -26.63 7.87 15.90
C ARG A 72 -26.22 8.42 14.52
N TYR A 73 -26.87 7.94 13.47
CA TYR A 73 -26.75 8.43 12.12
C TYR A 73 -28.13 8.94 11.66
N PRO A 74 -28.46 10.22 11.92
CA PRO A 74 -29.80 10.76 11.69
C PRO A 74 -30.26 10.64 10.24
N ALA A 75 -29.36 10.82 9.26
CA ALA A 75 -29.68 10.76 7.83
C ALA A 75 -30.17 9.37 7.38
N THR A 76 -29.78 8.31 8.08
CA THR A 76 -30.16 6.93 7.70
C THR A 76 -31.13 6.27 8.66
N GLY A 77 -31.38 6.87 9.83
CA GLY A 77 -32.13 6.22 10.91
C GLY A 77 -31.37 5.10 11.61
N LEU A 78 -30.05 4.97 11.38
CA LEU A 78 -29.21 3.96 12.02
C LEU A 78 -28.78 4.41 13.41
N VAL A 79 -28.94 3.50 14.40
CA VAL A 79 -28.54 3.70 15.80
C VAL A 79 -27.64 2.55 16.23
N VAL A 80 -26.46 2.85 16.69
CA VAL A 80 -25.50 1.88 17.27
C VAL A 80 -25.78 1.79 18.75
N VAL A 81 -26.04 0.58 19.25
CA VAL A 81 -26.37 0.35 20.66
C VAL A 81 -25.55 -0.80 21.24
N LYS A 82 -25.35 -0.78 22.55
CA LYS A 82 -24.80 -1.89 23.32
C LYS A 82 -25.89 -2.49 24.19
N THR A 83 -26.21 -3.79 23.98
CA THR A 83 -27.26 -4.50 24.72
C THR A 83 -27.13 -6.03 24.52
N THR A 84 -28.03 -6.80 25.13
CA THR A 84 -28.08 -8.27 24.99
C THR A 84 -28.97 -8.71 23.83
N ARG A 85 -28.75 -9.93 23.30
CA ARG A 85 -29.58 -10.53 22.26
C ARG A 85 -31.07 -10.57 22.67
N LYS A 86 -31.37 -10.91 23.90
CA LYS A 86 -32.75 -10.95 24.46
C LYS A 86 -33.47 -9.60 24.33
N VAL A 87 -32.77 -8.50 24.56
CA VAL A 87 -33.33 -7.14 24.38
C VAL A 87 -33.60 -6.87 22.90
N ILE A 88 -32.66 -7.26 22.02
CA ILE A 88 -32.84 -7.12 20.57
C ILE A 88 -34.09 -7.88 20.08
N ASP A 89 -34.29 -9.12 20.49
CA ASP A 89 -35.45 -9.92 20.11
C ASP A 89 -36.74 -9.28 20.60
N SER A 90 -36.72 -8.66 21.79
CA SER A 90 -37.90 -7.93 22.30
C SER A 90 -38.23 -6.66 21.49
N LEU A 91 -37.20 -5.95 20.99
CA LEU A 91 -37.36 -4.77 20.12
C LEU A 91 -37.87 -5.18 18.72
N LEU A 92 -37.36 -6.29 18.19
CA LEU A 92 -37.78 -6.84 16.88
C LEU A 92 -39.26 -7.28 16.89
N ALA A 93 -39.75 -7.74 18.03
CA ALA A 93 -41.12 -8.14 18.19
C ALA A 93 -42.12 -6.95 18.15
N VAL A 94 -41.66 -5.71 18.23
CA VAL A 94 -42.51 -4.50 18.17
C VAL A 94 -42.71 -4.07 16.72
N PRO A 95 -43.94 -4.15 16.18
CA PRO A 95 -44.21 -3.79 14.80
C PRO A 95 -43.85 -2.34 14.49
N GLY A 96 -43.09 -2.12 13.41
CA GLY A 96 -42.74 -0.79 12.90
C GLY A 96 -41.61 -0.07 13.68
N LEU A 97 -41.07 -0.67 14.76
CA LEU A 97 -40.00 -0.05 15.53
C LEU A 97 -38.67 -0.15 14.82
N LEU A 98 -38.30 -1.34 14.34
CA LEU A 98 -37.04 -1.61 13.64
C LEU A 98 -37.33 -2.12 12.22
N GLN A 99 -36.48 -1.69 11.27
CA GLN A 99 -36.47 -2.23 9.91
C GLN A 99 -35.48 -3.38 9.79
N LEU A 100 -34.26 -3.19 10.33
CA LEU A 100 -33.17 -4.16 10.28
C LEU A 100 -32.38 -4.10 11.58
N VAL A 101 -31.92 -5.26 12.04
CA VAL A 101 -30.89 -5.41 13.07
C VAL A 101 -29.68 -6.06 12.44
N ASP A 102 -28.53 -5.43 12.63
CA ASP A 102 -27.23 -5.92 12.16
C ASP A 102 -26.18 -5.78 13.27
N ARG A 103 -24.95 -6.16 13.02
CA ARG A 103 -23.85 -6.07 13.98
C ARG A 103 -22.54 -5.65 13.34
N PRO A 104 -21.58 -5.08 14.10
CA PRO A 104 -20.20 -4.94 13.66
C PRO A 104 -19.59 -6.31 13.32
N ARG A 105 -18.75 -6.35 12.31
CA ARG A 105 -17.90 -7.49 11.93
C ARG A 105 -16.44 -7.08 12.11
N ILE A 106 -15.55 -8.05 12.19
CA ILE A 106 -14.12 -7.80 12.29
C ILE A 106 -13.58 -7.70 10.85
N PRO A 107 -13.08 -6.53 10.43
CA PRO A 107 -12.43 -6.38 9.14
C PRO A 107 -11.06 -7.06 9.17
N THR A 108 -10.64 -7.60 8.04
CA THR A 108 -9.31 -8.16 7.84
C THR A 108 -8.69 -7.59 6.57
N GLU A 109 -7.38 -7.31 6.62
CA GLU A 109 -6.59 -6.95 5.45
C GLU A 109 -6.47 -8.17 4.53
N GLU A 110 -6.60 -7.96 3.22
CA GLU A 110 -6.58 -9.03 2.22
C GLU A 110 -5.22 -9.05 1.53
N LEU A 111 -4.20 -9.63 2.19
CA LEU A 111 -2.79 -9.60 1.80
C LEU A 111 -2.44 -10.53 0.64
N SER A 112 -1.72 -10.02 -0.37
CA SER A 112 -0.79 -10.76 -1.24
C SER A 112 0.12 -9.78 -2.00
N ILE A 113 1.42 -9.88 -1.83
CA ILE A 113 2.37 -8.94 -2.41
C ILE A 113 2.90 -9.49 -3.74
N GLU A 114 2.68 -8.75 -4.83
CA GLU A 114 3.29 -8.95 -6.15
C GLU A 114 4.01 -7.67 -6.59
N GLY A 115 4.86 -7.77 -7.61
CA GLY A 115 5.61 -6.60 -8.12
C GLY A 115 4.70 -5.52 -8.71
N PHE A 116 4.87 -4.26 -8.29
CA PHE A 116 4.10 -3.11 -8.77
C PHE A 116 4.55 -2.67 -10.18
N ASP A 117 3.59 -2.50 -11.10
CA ASP A 117 3.78 -1.94 -12.45
C ASP A 117 2.76 -0.80 -12.71
N PRO A 118 3.14 0.47 -12.53
CA PRO A 118 2.23 1.61 -12.73
C PRO A 118 1.82 1.80 -14.20
N THR A 119 2.49 1.11 -15.14
CA THR A 119 2.21 1.23 -16.57
C THR A 119 0.98 0.44 -17.00
N ALA A 120 0.60 -0.59 -16.23
CA ALA A 120 -0.53 -1.47 -16.54
C ALA A 120 -1.89 -0.73 -16.61
N ASN A 121 -2.04 0.35 -15.83
CA ASN A 121 -3.26 1.16 -15.79
C ASN A 121 -3.07 2.54 -16.44
N GLN A 122 -2.01 2.73 -17.23
CA GLN A 122 -1.61 3.94 -17.95
C GLN A 122 -1.42 5.18 -17.05
N ILE A 123 -1.02 5.00 -15.78
CA ILE A 123 -0.71 6.10 -14.85
C ILE A 123 0.51 6.89 -15.34
N ASN A 124 1.58 6.19 -15.76
CA ASN A 124 2.77 6.81 -16.33
C ASN A 124 2.43 7.62 -17.59
N ALA A 125 1.59 7.08 -18.48
CA ALA A 125 1.14 7.78 -19.67
C ALA A 125 0.33 9.03 -19.31
N ALA A 126 -0.58 8.95 -18.34
CA ALA A 126 -1.30 10.11 -17.83
C ALA A 126 -0.34 11.21 -17.34
N HIS A 127 0.69 10.88 -16.56
CA HIS A 127 1.71 11.84 -16.10
C HIS A 127 2.60 12.39 -17.24
N ASN A 128 2.78 11.63 -18.32
CA ASN A 128 3.52 12.10 -19.50
C ASN A 128 2.71 13.12 -20.31
N PHE A 129 1.40 12.88 -20.50
CA PHE A 129 0.53 13.71 -21.33
C PHE A 129 -0.10 14.90 -20.56
N PHE A 130 -0.39 14.72 -19.29
CA PHE A 130 -0.95 15.74 -18.39
C PHE A 130 0.06 16.10 -17.30
N GLU A 131 1.10 16.86 -17.68
CA GLU A 131 2.30 17.09 -16.86
C GLU A 131 2.04 17.75 -15.50
N THR A 132 0.97 18.52 -15.38
CA THR A 132 0.59 19.25 -14.15
C THR A 132 -0.30 18.41 -13.22
N LEU A 133 -0.78 17.25 -13.70
CA LEU A 133 -1.65 16.40 -12.89
C LEU A 133 -0.83 15.47 -12.01
N ASN A 134 -1.03 15.60 -10.73
CA ASN A 134 -0.32 14.85 -9.69
C ASN A 134 -1.14 14.64 -8.41
N GLY A 135 -2.40 15.07 -8.40
CA GLY A 135 -3.29 15.00 -7.23
C GLY A 135 -3.21 16.21 -6.30
N GLN A 136 -2.39 17.23 -6.61
CA GLN A 136 -2.27 18.43 -5.76
C GLN A 136 -3.63 19.11 -5.52
N GLY A 137 -3.89 19.45 -4.26
CA GLY A 137 -5.14 20.10 -3.83
C GLY A 137 -6.30 19.13 -3.64
N THR A 138 -6.08 17.81 -3.77
CA THR A 138 -7.03 16.74 -3.39
C THR A 138 -6.54 15.99 -2.15
N VAL A 139 -7.44 15.28 -1.47
CA VAL A 139 -7.14 14.52 -0.25
C VAL A 139 -7.64 13.09 -0.36
N LEU A 140 -6.74 12.14 -0.13
CA LEU A 140 -7.01 10.72 0.06
C LEU A 140 -7.22 10.40 1.54
N SER A 141 -8.24 9.62 1.87
CA SER A 141 -8.35 8.95 3.17
C SER A 141 -8.14 7.44 2.97
N VAL A 142 -7.20 6.85 3.70
CA VAL A 142 -7.01 5.39 3.74
C VAL A 142 -7.73 4.87 4.97
N LYS A 143 -8.84 4.15 4.76
CA LYS A 143 -9.64 3.57 5.85
C LYS A 143 -9.22 2.13 6.08
N GLU A 144 -8.28 1.97 7.00
CA GLU A 144 -7.67 0.71 7.42
C GLU A 144 -7.09 0.86 8.83
N ASN A 145 -6.17 0.00 9.25
CA ASN A 145 -5.22 0.35 10.30
C ASN A 145 -4.34 1.52 9.86
N ARG A 146 -3.61 2.12 10.78
CA ARG A 146 -2.79 3.29 10.48
C ARG A 146 -1.61 2.92 9.59
N PHE A 147 -1.45 3.60 8.46
CA PHE A 147 -0.22 3.53 7.67
C PHE A 147 0.95 4.20 8.41
N ASP A 148 2.19 3.96 7.97
CA ASP A 148 3.38 4.63 8.51
C ASP A 148 3.36 6.12 8.15
N THR A 149 2.98 6.94 9.14
CA THR A 149 2.92 8.39 8.98
C THR A 149 4.29 9.07 8.95
N THR A 150 5.36 8.30 9.21
CA THR A 150 6.76 8.75 9.14
C THR A 150 7.43 8.38 7.83
N ASP A 151 6.76 7.59 6.97
CA ASP A 151 7.27 7.22 5.66
C ASP A 151 7.57 8.49 4.83
N ILE A 152 8.78 8.52 4.27
CA ILE A 152 9.28 9.66 3.50
C ILE A 152 8.45 9.92 2.24
N ASP A 153 7.71 8.94 1.74
CA ASP A 153 6.80 9.08 0.61
C ASP A 153 5.53 9.87 0.95
N PHE A 154 5.25 10.10 2.24
CA PHE A 154 4.14 10.95 2.72
C PHE A 154 4.61 12.25 3.36
N LYS A 155 5.91 12.51 3.39
CA LYS A 155 6.49 13.68 4.05
C LYS A 155 5.82 14.99 3.61
N GLY A 156 5.40 15.80 4.58
CA GLY A 156 4.76 17.11 4.37
C GLY A 156 3.36 17.07 3.76
N ARG A 157 2.74 15.88 3.57
CA ARG A 157 1.41 15.71 2.98
C ARG A 157 0.42 14.95 3.87
N TYR A 158 0.90 14.42 5.00
CA TYR A 158 0.05 13.73 5.98
C TYR A 158 -0.84 14.71 6.72
N LEU A 159 -2.16 14.46 6.67
CA LEU A 159 -3.20 15.18 7.40
C LEU A 159 -3.65 14.34 8.58
N ARG A 160 -3.28 14.76 9.78
CA ARG A 160 -3.67 14.06 11.02
C ARG A 160 -5.15 14.29 11.32
N THR A 161 -5.93 13.22 11.36
CA THR A 161 -7.33 13.22 11.82
C THR A 161 -7.43 12.61 13.21
N HIS A 162 -8.58 12.77 13.89
CA HIS A 162 -8.88 12.11 15.15
C HIS A 162 -9.39 10.67 14.98
N LEU A 163 -9.50 10.18 13.74
CA LEU A 163 -10.04 8.87 13.39
C LEU A 163 -8.95 7.81 13.17
N VAL A 164 -7.72 8.14 13.43
CA VAL A 164 -6.56 7.26 13.19
C VAL A 164 -6.62 6.04 14.11
N SER A 165 -6.42 4.83 13.54
CA SER A 165 -6.21 3.60 14.30
C SER A 165 -4.94 3.67 15.15
N ASN A 166 -4.98 3.08 16.35
CA ASN A 166 -3.78 2.90 17.17
C ASN A 166 -2.87 1.77 16.65
N THR A 167 -3.40 0.88 15.85
CA THR A 167 -2.68 -0.26 15.27
C THR A 167 -2.01 0.17 13.96
N PHE A 168 -0.71 -0.13 13.83
CA PHE A 168 0.05 0.07 12.60
C PHE A 168 -0.17 -1.07 11.61
N SER A 169 -0.18 -0.75 10.31
CA SER A 169 -0.25 -1.72 9.22
C SER A 169 0.71 -1.37 8.07
N GLY A 170 1.54 -2.34 7.69
CA GLY A 170 2.33 -2.26 6.46
C GLY A 170 1.46 -2.29 5.20
N HIS A 171 0.34 -3.02 5.21
CA HIS A 171 -0.61 -3.07 4.12
C HIS A 171 -1.22 -1.68 3.84
N ALA A 172 -1.70 -0.97 4.87
CA ALA A 172 -2.20 0.40 4.72
C ALA A 172 -1.13 1.36 4.15
N THR A 173 0.16 1.16 4.52
CA THR A 173 1.28 1.94 3.97
C THR A 173 1.43 1.69 2.47
N ILE A 174 1.38 0.43 2.04
CA ILE A 174 1.43 0.06 0.61
C ILE A 174 0.25 0.67 -0.14
N MET A 175 -0.97 0.58 0.37
CA MET A 175 -2.17 1.18 -0.25
C MET A 175 -2.03 2.70 -0.40
N GLY A 176 -1.57 3.38 0.65
CA GLY A 176 -1.26 4.81 0.60
C GLY A 176 -0.21 5.14 -0.44
N THR A 177 0.85 4.33 -0.54
CA THR A 177 1.95 4.53 -1.51
C THR A 177 1.48 4.34 -2.94
N ILE A 178 0.72 3.28 -3.23
CA ILE A 178 0.16 3.05 -4.58
C ILE A 178 -0.73 4.21 -5.02
N ALA A 179 -1.58 4.71 -4.14
CA ALA A 179 -2.50 5.80 -4.48
C ALA A 179 -1.82 7.17 -4.52
N ALA A 180 -0.95 7.50 -3.52
CA ALA A 180 -0.47 8.84 -3.27
C ALA A 180 1.01 8.94 -2.81
N GLY A 181 1.83 7.91 -2.96
CA GLY A 181 3.25 7.94 -2.59
C GLY A 181 4.05 8.96 -3.39
N GLY A 182 4.98 9.68 -2.74
CA GLY A 182 5.76 10.77 -3.32
C GLY A 182 6.88 10.34 -4.29
N GLY A 183 7.26 9.06 -4.30
CA GLY A 183 8.39 8.55 -5.07
C GLY A 183 9.74 8.97 -4.49
N ASN A 184 9.81 9.15 -3.17
CA ASN A 184 11.03 9.54 -2.47
C ASN A 184 11.87 8.33 -2.09
N SER A 185 11.26 7.28 -1.54
CA SER A 185 11.97 6.07 -1.09
C SER A 185 12.57 5.29 -2.25
N HIS A 186 11.83 5.15 -3.35
CA HIS A 186 12.22 4.41 -4.55
C HIS A 186 11.47 4.94 -5.78
N TYR A 187 11.97 4.67 -6.99
CA TYR A 187 11.31 5.11 -8.22
C TYR A 187 9.93 4.43 -8.43
N THR A 188 9.71 3.22 -7.87
CA THR A 188 8.42 2.51 -7.92
C THR A 188 7.44 2.95 -6.84
N SER A 189 7.87 3.73 -5.84
CA SER A 189 7.00 4.24 -4.78
C SER A 189 6.22 5.50 -5.18
N LYS A 190 6.31 5.91 -6.45
CA LYS A 190 5.55 7.04 -6.97
C LYS A 190 4.12 6.62 -7.29
N GLY A 191 3.20 7.03 -6.43
CA GLY A 191 1.77 6.73 -6.56
C GLY A 191 1.08 7.47 -7.71
N ALA A 192 -0.17 7.09 -7.99
CA ALA A 192 -0.95 7.69 -9.06
C ALA A 192 -1.17 9.20 -8.84
N ALA A 193 -1.60 9.60 -7.64
CA ALA A 193 -1.81 11.01 -7.24
C ALA A 193 -0.72 11.45 -6.25
N TRP A 194 0.53 11.39 -6.67
CA TRP A 194 1.73 11.50 -5.82
C TRP A 194 1.89 12.82 -5.05
N ALA A 195 1.12 13.86 -5.36
CA ALA A 195 1.11 15.14 -4.63
C ALA A 195 -0.20 15.38 -3.86
N ALA A 196 -1.11 14.41 -3.79
CA ALA A 196 -2.32 14.51 -2.98
C ALA A 196 -1.99 14.54 -1.48
N GLY A 197 -2.81 15.24 -0.68
CA GLY A 197 -2.83 15.07 0.76
C GLY A 197 -3.30 13.66 1.12
N ILE A 198 -2.81 13.11 2.22
CA ILE A 198 -3.16 11.76 2.66
C ILE A 198 -3.53 11.75 4.15
N SER A 199 -4.59 11.06 4.51
CA SER A 199 -5.05 10.86 5.88
C SER A 199 -5.36 9.39 6.14
N SER A 200 -5.39 9.00 7.42
CA SER A 200 -5.77 7.66 7.86
C SER A 200 -7.08 7.71 8.64
N ALA A 201 -7.95 6.73 8.43
CA ALA A 201 -9.16 6.49 9.20
C ALA A 201 -9.22 5.02 9.62
N SER A 202 -9.67 4.75 10.85
CA SER A 202 -9.78 3.37 11.38
C SER A 202 -10.94 2.62 10.74
N PHE A 203 -10.70 1.38 10.32
CA PHE A 203 -11.73 0.46 9.83
C PHE A 203 -12.41 -0.35 10.96
N GLU A 204 -12.07 -0.13 12.24
CA GLU A 204 -12.76 -0.77 13.36
C GLU A 204 -14.28 -0.48 13.33
N SER A 205 -14.68 0.71 12.85
CA SER A 205 -16.04 0.98 12.41
C SER A 205 -16.14 0.74 10.91
N LEU A 206 -16.92 -0.25 10.49
CA LEU A 206 -17.21 -0.52 9.07
C LEU A 206 -18.14 0.51 8.44
N LEU A 207 -18.79 1.37 9.23
CA LEU A 207 -19.66 2.43 8.75
C LEU A 207 -18.84 3.62 8.24
N PRO A 208 -19.37 4.44 7.32
CA PRO A 208 -18.72 5.69 6.92
C PRO A 208 -18.52 6.61 8.13
N GLU A 209 -17.56 7.51 8.04
CA GLU A 209 -17.37 8.56 9.02
C GLU A 209 -18.58 9.54 8.98
N PRO A 210 -18.80 10.33 10.05
CA PRO A 210 -19.76 11.43 10.01
C PRO A 210 -19.44 12.42 8.88
N ASP A 211 -20.47 12.95 8.20
CA ASP A 211 -20.33 13.87 7.07
C ASP A 211 -19.44 15.09 7.37
N ALA A 212 -19.52 15.60 8.61
CA ALA A 212 -18.71 16.72 9.08
C ALA A 212 -17.18 16.44 9.00
N VAL A 213 -16.78 15.18 9.11
CA VAL A 213 -15.36 14.77 8.99
C VAL A 213 -14.87 14.91 7.55
N TYR A 214 -15.64 14.42 6.59
CA TYR A 214 -15.29 14.56 5.18
C TYR A 214 -15.18 16.02 4.75
N GLN A 215 -16.09 16.86 5.25
CA GLN A 215 -16.12 18.31 4.99
C GLN A 215 -14.94 19.02 5.67
N GLN A 216 -14.69 18.72 6.96
CA GLN A 216 -13.61 19.32 7.74
C GLN A 216 -12.23 19.12 7.13
N TYR A 217 -11.95 17.89 6.66
CA TYR A 217 -10.65 17.51 6.09
C TYR A 217 -10.64 17.57 4.56
N ALA A 218 -11.71 18.03 3.93
CA ALA A 218 -11.87 18.12 2.48
C ALA A 218 -11.51 16.80 1.76
N ILE A 219 -11.97 15.66 2.30
CA ILE A 219 -11.67 14.34 1.76
C ILE A 219 -12.40 14.15 0.44
N ASN A 220 -11.66 13.90 -0.62
CA ASN A 220 -12.16 13.70 -1.97
C ASN A 220 -12.43 12.23 -2.29
N VAL A 221 -11.53 11.35 -1.85
CA VAL A 221 -11.62 9.91 -2.08
C VAL A 221 -11.28 9.18 -0.78
N GLN A 222 -12.07 8.17 -0.43
CA GLN A 222 -11.74 7.23 0.64
C GLN A 222 -11.50 5.84 0.06
N ASN A 223 -10.30 5.29 0.30
CA ASN A 223 -9.90 3.95 -0.11
C ASN A 223 -10.23 2.93 0.98
N HIS A 224 -10.80 1.78 0.58
CA HIS A 224 -11.23 0.68 1.44
C HIS A 224 -10.69 -0.65 0.93
N SER A 225 -9.54 -1.08 1.43
CA SER A 225 -8.87 -2.30 0.99
C SER A 225 -8.94 -3.41 2.04
N TYR A 226 -10.17 -3.79 2.44
CA TYR A 226 -10.44 -4.80 3.47
C TYR A 226 -11.73 -5.58 3.18
N GLY A 227 -11.91 -6.70 3.87
CA GLY A 227 -13.10 -7.54 3.80
C GLY A 227 -13.52 -8.11 5.15
N THR A 228 -14.75 -8.66 5.20
CA THR A 228 -15.34 -9.30 6.38
C THR A 228 -15.78 -10.76 6.12
N GLY A 229 -15.32 -11.33 5.00
CA GLY A 229 -15.80 -12.59 4.46
C GLY A 229 -16.92 -12.39 3.43
N ILE A 230 -17.33 -13.48 2.76
CA ILE A 230 -18.34 -13.42 1.70
C ILE A 230 -19.72 -13.10 2.30
N GLU A 231 -20.34 -12.01 1.82
CA GLU A 231 -21.65 -11.55 2.29
C GLU A 231 -22.52 -11.13 1.09
N ASN A 232 -23.72 -11.74 0.96
CA ASN A 232 -24.61 -11.53 -0.18
C ASN A 232 -25.96 -10.94 0.27
N TYR A 233 -25.93 -9.73 0.80
CA TYR A 233 -27.14 -8.95 1.17
C TYR A 233 -26.82 -7.46 1.21
N TYR A 234 -27.82 -6.62 1.02
CA TYR A 234 -27.72 -5.18 1.20
C TYR A 234 -28.01 -4.86 2.68
N GLY A 235 -26.93 -4.66 3.47
CA GLY A 235 -27.00 -4.44 4.90
C GLY A 235 -27.07 -2.97 5.30
N ALA A 236 -26.98 -2.71 6.61
CA ALA A 236 -26.99 -1.38 7.18
C ALA A 236 -25.76 -0.55 6.75
N ASP A 237 -24.62 -1.20 6.53
CA ASP A 237 -23.39 -0.58 6.04
C ASP A 237 -23.49 -0.19 4.56
N ALA A 238 -24.07 -1.05 3.70
CA ALA A 238 -24.29 -0.71 2.30
C ALA A 238 -25.21 0.51 2.17
N LEU A 239 -26.30 0.52 2.95
CA LEU A 239 -27.21 1.67 3.04
C LEU A 239 -26.46 2.93 3.52
N ALA A 240 -25.62 2.81 4.55
CA ALA A 240 -24.88 3.93 5.12
C ALA A 240 -23.89 4.53 4.10
N TYR A 241 -23.19 3.71 3.28
CA TYR A 241 -22.32 4.20 2.23
C TYR A 241 -23.09 4.86 1.08
N ASP A 242 -24.24 4.33 0.67
CA ASP A 242 -25.11 4.99 -0.32
C ASP A 242 -25.60 6.36 0.19
N ALA A 243 -25.96 6.44 1.46
CA ALA A 243 -26.35 7.70 2.12
C ALA A 243 -25.19 8.69 2.23
N SER A 244 -23.99 8.21 2.56
CA SER A 244 -22.77 9.02 2.65
C SER A 244 -22.45 9.72 1.33
N VAL A 245 -22.48 8.99 0.20
CA VAL A 245 -22.28 9.60 -1.13
C VAL A 245 -23.40 10.57 -1.49
N SER A 246 -24.66 10.27 -1.11
CA SER A 246 -25.79 11.18 -1.35
C SER A 246 -25.67 12.48 -0.57
N ALA A 247 -25.17 12.43 0.67
CA ALA A 247 -24.93 13.59 1.52
C ALA A 247 -23.66 14.38 1.14
N ASN A 248 -22.65 13.70 0.57
CA ASN A 248 -21.37 14.25 0.16
C ASN A 248 -21.11 13.95 -1.32
N PRO A 249 -21.80 14.63 -2.26
CA PRO A 249 -21.78 14.26 -3.68
C PRO A 249 -20.39 14.37 -4.36
N LEU A 250 -19.43 15.03 -3.74
CA LEU A 250 -18.05 15.15 -4.25
C LEU A 250 -17.12 14.02 -3.73
N LEU A 251 -17.58 13.26 -2.72
CA LEU A 251 -16.83 12.18 -2.10
C LEU A 251 -17.04 10.86 -2.87
N LEU A 252 -15.95 10.21 -3.19
CA LEU A 252 -15.96 8.87 -3.79
C LEU A 252 -15.40 7.83 -2.82
N HIS A 253 -16.17 6.78 -2.52
CA HIS A 253 -15.69 5.59 -1.83
C HIS A 253 -15.25 4.55 -2.85
N VAL A 254 -14.01 4.03 -2.72
CA VAL A 254 -13.44 3.00 -3.58
C VAL A 254 -13.11 1.78 -2.74
N PHE A 255 -13.75 0.66 -3.04
CA PHE A 255 -13.60 -0.61 -2.33
C PHE A 255 -12.88 -1.65 -3.18
N SER A 256 -12.04 -2.46 -2.55
CA SER A 256 -11.61 -3.73 -3.12
C SER A 256 -12.80 -4.68 -3.28
N ALA A 257 -12.83 -5.51 -4.31
CA ALA A 257 -13.88 -6.54 -4.47
C ALA A 257 -13.70 -7.68 -3.44
N GLY A 258 -12.47 -7.94 -3.05
CA GLY A 258 -12.04 -9.05 -2.21
C GLY A 258 -11.16 -10.04 -2.94
N ASN A 259 -10.50 -10.91 -2.18
CA ASN A 259 -9.57 -11.93 -2.70
C ASN A 259 -10.12 -13.37 -2.50
N SER A 260 -11.43 -13.54 -2.64
CA SER A 260 -12.15 -14.81 -2.48
C SER A 260 -12.68 -15.39 -3.80
N GLY A 261 -12.12 -15.00 -4.96
CA GLY A 261 -12.62 -15.37 -6.28
C GLY A 261 -12.68 -16.86 -6.57
N ASN A 262 -11.87 -17.67 -5.91
CA ASN A 262 -11.88 -19.14 -5.98
C ASN A 262 -12.77 -19.80 -4.90
N VAL A 263 -13.40 -19.01 -4.01
CA VAL A 263 -14.26 -19.50 -2.94
C VAL A 263 -15.71 -19.49 -3.40
N THR A 264 -16.44 -20.52 -3.05
CA THR A 264 -17.89 -20.65 -3.33
C THR A 264 -18.69 -20.03 -2.20
N SER A 265 -19.64 -19.15 -2.51
CA SER A 265 -20.56 -18.61 -1.52
C SER A 265 -21.48 -19.71 -0.95
N THR A 266 -21.65 -19.68 0.37
CA THR A 266 -22.52 -20.61 1.10
C THR A 266 -23.89 -19.98 1.46
N SER A 267 -24.14 -18.72 1.06
CA SER A 267 -25.38 -17.99 1.41
C SER A 267 -25.86 -17.11 0.27
N GLY A 268 -27.13 -16.70 0.36
CA GLY A 268 -27.76 -15.80 -0.59
C GLY A 268 -28.28 -16.50 -1.86
N PRO A 269 -28.83 -15.73 -2.81
CA PRO A 269 -29.46 -16.28 -4.03
C PRO A 269 -28.51 -17.07 -4.93
N TYR A 270 -27.20 -16.81 -4.82
CA TYR A 270 -26.14 -17.42 -5.63
C TYR A 270 -25.30 -18.45 -4.85
N GLN A 271 -25.83 -18.96 -3.72
CA GLN A 271 -25.12 -20.00 -2.94
C GLN A 271 -24.78 -21.23 -3.79
N ASN A 272 -23.66 -21.83 -3.49
CA ASN A 272 -23.13 -23.04 -4.16
C ASN A 272 -22.77 -22.87 -5.64
N ILE A 273 -22.75 -21.63 -6.18
CA ILE A 273 -22.24 -21.38 -7.52
C ILE A 273 -20.74 -21.11 -7.44
N PRO A 274 -19.89 -21.98 -8.04
CA PRO A 274 -18.43 -21.81 -7.94
C PRO A 274 -17.95 -20.50 -8.58
N ALA A 275 -17.07 -19.81 -7.90
CA ALA A 275 -16.33 -18.64 -8.40
C ALA A 275 -17.18 -17.40 -8.77
N PHE A 276 -18.41 -17.30 -8.25
CA PHE A 276 -19.28 -16.13 -8.42
C PHE A 276 -19.93 -15.73 -7.10
N ALA A 277 -20.44 -14.49 -7.04
CA ALA A 277 -21.13 -13.88 -5.89
C ALA A 277 -20.30 -14.01 -4.59
N ASN A 278 -18.99 -13.74 -4.65
CA ASN A 278 -18.07 -13.94 -3.56
C ASN A 278 -17.36 -12.64 -3.12
N LEU A 279 -18.03 -11.50 -3.27
CA LEU A 279 -17.59 -10.22 -2.72
C LEU A 279 -17.50 -10.31 -1.18
N THR A 280 -16.46 -9.67 -0.62
CA THR A 280 -16.12 -9.83 0.81
C THR A 280 -16.58 -8.66 1.67
N GLY A 281 -17.85 -8.59 1.93
CA GLY A 281 -18.51 -7.61 2.80
C GLY A 281 -19.76 -7.02 2.22
N SER A 282 -20.83 -6.86 3.04
CA SER A 282 -22.11 -6.34 2.59
C SER A 282 -22.04 -4.87 2.17
N PHE A 283 -21.10 -4.09 2.70
CA PHE A 283 -20.82 -2.71 2.26
C PHE A 283 -20.42 -2.62 0.78
N LYS A 284 -19.85 -3.69 0.19
CA LYS A 284 -19.53 -3.77 -1.24
C LYS A 284 -20.76 -3.93 -2.13
N MET A 285 -21.95 -4.14 -1.52
CA MET A 285 -23.24 -4.17 -2.20
C MET A 285 -23.85 -2.78 -2.40
N ALA A 286 -23.23 -1.73 -1.84
CA ALA A 286 -23.65 -0.35 -2.07
C ALA A 286 -23.58 0.02 -3.56
N LYS A 287 -24.49 0.88 -4.02
CA LYS A 287 -24.67 1.24 -5.44
C LYS A 287 -23.74 2.37 -5.87
N ASN A 288 -23.54 3.35 -4.96
CA ASN A 288 -22.90 4.63 -5.28
C ASN A 288 -21.37 4.61 -5.14
N ILE A 289 -20.80 3.50 -4.68
CA ILE A 289 -19.37 3.28 -4.56
C ILE A 289 -18.79 2.68 -5.85
N ILE A 290 -17.45 2.70 -5.96
CA ILE A 290 -16.73 1.88 -6.94
C ILE A 290 -16.17 0.66 -6.23
N THR A 291 -16.45 -0.53 -6.76
CA THR A 291 -15.86 -1.81 -6.31
C THR A 291 -14.90 -2.30 -7.38
N VAL A 292 -13.65 -2.60 -6.99
CA VAL A 292 -12.54 -2.87 -7.91
C VAL A 292 -12.04 -4.30 -7.75
N GLY A 293 -12.09 -5.08 -8.82
CA GLY A 293 -11.44 -6.40 -8.93
C GLY A 293 -9.97 -6.28 -9.37
N ALA A 294 -9.26 -7.39 -9.38
CA ALA A 294 -7.83 -7.45 -9.68
C ALA A 294 -7.51 -8.17 -10.98
N THR A 295 -6.53 -7.63 -11.71
CA THR A 295 -5.80 -8.30 -12.80
C THR A 295 -4.31 -8.38 -12.48
N ASP A 296 -3.59 -9.24 -13.20
CA ASP A 296 -2.14 -9.19 -13.25
C ASP A 296 -1.64 -8.04 -14.15
N SER A 297 -0.32 -7.83 -14.18
CA SER A 297 0.29 -6.76 -14.98
C SER A 297 0.12 -6.95 -16.50
N LEU A 298 -0.36 -8.08 -16.97
CA LEU A 298 -0.67 -8.39 -18.36
C LEU A 298 -2.18 -8.39 -18.66
N HIS A 299 -2.97 -7.86 -17.72
CA HIS A 299 -4.42 -7.74 -17.77
C HIS A 299 -5.17 -9.10 -17.76
N GLN A 300 -4.54 -10.18 -17.26
CA GLN A 300 -5.26 -11.41 -17.00
C GLN A 300 -5.97 -11.32 -15.65
N LEU A 301 -7.19 -11.86 -15.57
CA LEU A 301 -7.96 -11.86 -14.32
C LEU A 301 -7.19 -12.60 -13.22
N GLU A 302 -6.97 -11.97 -12.09
CA GLU A 302 -6.41 -12.65 -10.94
C GLU A 302 -7.40 -13.71 -10.42
N ILE A 303 -6.91 -14.94 -10.21
CA ILE A 303 -7.77 -16.06 -9.83
C ILE A 303 -8.50 -15.81 -8.50
N ARG A 304 -7.85 -15.08 -7.59
CA ARG A 304 -8.40 -14.72 -6.28
C ARG A 304 -9.33 -13.50 -6.32
N SER A 305 -9.36 -12.73 -7.41
CA SER A 305 -10.24 -11.57 -7.52
C SER A 305 -11.69 -11.98 -7.33
N SER A 306 -12.35 -11.43 -6.30
CA SER A 306 -13.77 -11.68 -6.03
C SER A 306 -14.66 -11.15 -7.14
N ARG A 307 -15.76 -11.86 -7.40
CA ARG A 307 -16.63 -11.67 -8.56
C ARG A 307 -18.08 -11.47 -8.12
N GLY A 308 -18.83 -10.74 -8.93
CA GLY A 308 -20.25 -10.61 -8.77
C GLY A 308 -21.03 -11.87 -9.17
N PRO A 309 -22.34 -11.74 -9.30
CA PRO A 309 -23.16 -10.56 -9.06
C PRO A 309 -23.32 -10.22 -7.57
N THR A 310 -23.91 -9.05 -7.29
CA THR A 310 -24.46 -8.77 -5.96
C THR A 310 -25.68 -9.66 -5.69
N TYR A 311 -26.20 -9.63 -4.46
CA TYR A 311 -27.34 -10.47 -4.05
C TYR A 311 -28.61 -10.28 -4.92
N ASP A 312 -28.82 -9.08 -5.49
CA ASP A 312 -29.96 -8.71 -6.32
C ASP A 312 -29.64 -8.76 -7.83
N GLY A 313 -28.47 -9.23 -8.21
CA GLY A 313 -28.07 -9.41 -9.61
C GLY A 313 -27.34 -8.23 -10.25
N ARG A 314 -27.13 -7.12 -9.52
CA ARG A 314 -26.36 -5.98 -10.04
C ARG A 314 -24.93 -6.37 -10.37
N LEU A 315 -24.38 -5.64 -11.35
CA LEU A 315 -23.01 -5.82 -11.81
C LEU A 315 -22.02 -5.35 -10.75
N LYS A 316 -21.11 -6.22 -10.35
CA LYS A 316 -19.91 -5.96 -9.58
C LYS A 316 -18.86 -7.02 -9.98
N PRO A 317 -17.50 -6.69 -9.89
CA PRO A 317 -16.96 -5.36 -9.60
C PRO A 317 -17.41 -4.34 -10.65
N ASP A 318 -17.26 -3.03 -10.37
CA ASP A 318 -17.51 -2.00 -11.41
C ASP A 318 -16.39 -2.01 -12.44
N LEU A 319 -15.13 -2.19 -12.01
CA LEU A 319 -13.91 -2.17 -12.79
C LEU A 319 -12.91 -3.21 -12.27
N VAL A 320 -11.90 -3.49 -13.07
CA VAL A 320 -10.68 -4.15 -12.62
C VAL A 320 -9.46 -3.25 -12.83
N ALA A 321 -8.41 -3.48 -12.06
CA ALA A 321 -7.12 -2.83 -12.21
C ALA A 321 -5.99 -3.74 -11.76
N PHE A 322 -4.76 -3.45 -12.16
CA PHE A 322 -3.57 -4.03 -11.56
C PHE A 322 -3.06 -3.12 -10.46
N GLY A 323 -2.98 -3.64 -9.26
CA GLY A 323 -2.29 -3.04 -8.13
C GLY A 323 -1.47 -4.11 -7.42
N GLN A 324 -0.50 -3.72 -6.64
CA GLN A 324 0.50 -4.65 -6.07
C GLN A 324 -0.11 -5.72 -5.17
N ASP A 325 -1.27 -5.63 -4.65
CA ASP A 325 -1.84 -6.54 -3.65
C ASP A 325 -3.26 -6.95 -4.02
N GLY A 326 -3.41 -7.68 -5.13
CA GLY A 326 -4.71 -8.16 -5.57
C GLY A 326 -5.73 -7.04 -5.69
N SER A 327 -6.97 -7.25 -5.24
CA SER A 327 -8.02 -6.25 -5.32
C SER A 327 -7.78 -5.04 -4.39
N SER A 328 -6.96 -5.18 -3.35
CA SER A 328 -6.58 -4.09 -2.44
C SER A 328 -5.77 -3.02 -3.17
N GLY A 329 -4.67 -3.40 -3.82
CA GLY A 329 -3.86 -2.50 -4.63
C GLY A 329 -4.60 -1.97 -5.85
N ALA A 330 -5.49 -2.77 -6.46
CA ALA A 330 -6.36 -2.33 -7.54
C ALA A 330 -7.28 -1.18 -7.10
N ALA A 331 -7.90 -1.26 -5.91
CA ALA A 331 -8.69 -0.18 -5.33
C ALA A 331 -7.84 1.08 -5.06
N ALA A 332 -6.61 0.91 -4.55
CA ALA A 332 -5.69 2.03 -4.32
C ALA A 332 -5.32 2.76 -5.63
N ILE A 333 -5.08 2.03 -6.74
CA ILE A 333 -4.85 2.63 -8.07
C ILE A 333 -6.06 3.43 -8.54
N VAL A 334 -7.28 2.87 -8.42
CA VAL A 334 -8.51 3.55 -8.84
C VAL A 334 -8.77 4.77 -7.95
N SER A 335 -8.45 4.71 -6.66
CA SER A 335 -8.51 5.86 -5.74
C SER A 335 -7.60 6.99 -6.20
N GLY A 336 -6.34 6.68 -6.54
CA GLY A 336 -5.40 7.68 -7.07
C GLY A 336 -5.84 8.23 -8.44
N ALA A 337 -6.36 7.38 -9.33
CA ALA A 337 -6.91 7.80 -10.62
C ALA A 337 -8.10 8.78 -10.45
N ALA A 338 -8.99 8.51 -9.50
CA ALA A 338 -10.12 9.39 -9.18
C ALA A 338 -9.64 10.78 -8.70
N LEU A 339 -8.58 10.83 -7.88
CA LEU A 339 -7.99 12.11 -7.44
C LEU A 339 -7.42 12.92 -8.62
N LEU A 340 -6.78 12.27 -9.59
CA LEU A 340 -6.29 12.95 -10.81
C LEU A 340 -7.44 13.54 -11.63
N LEU A 341 -8.54 12.77 -11.81
CA LEU A 341 -9.73 13.26 -12.50
C LEU A 341 -10.38 14.44 -11.77
N GLN A 342 -10.48 14.38 -10.46
CA GLN A 342 -11.02 15.47 -9.63
C GLN A 342 -10.14 16.72 -9.70
N GLN A 343 -8.80 16.57 -9.66
CA GLN A 343 -7.87 17.67 -9.86
C GLN A 343 -8.06 18.32 -11.23
N TYR A 344 -8.09 17.51 -12.31
CA TYR A 344 -8.23 18.03 -13.67
C TYR A 344 -9.55 18.75 -13.87
N TYR A 345 -10.66 18.17 -13.42
CA TYR A 345 -11.96 18.83 -13.50
C TYR A 345 -11.97 20.18 -12.76
N LYS A 346 -11.37 20.24 -11.57
CA LYS A 346 -11.24 21.48 -10.81
C LYS A 346 -10.40 22.52 -11.57
N GLN A 347 -9.36 22.11 -12.28
CA GLN A 347 -8.55 23.02 -13.10
C GLN A 347 -9.39 23.64 -14.24
N ILE A 348 -10.27 22.88 -14.87
CA ILE A 348 -11.07 23.35 -16.03
C ILE A 348 -12.43 23.98 -15.63
N ARG A 349 -12.94 23.70 -14.41
CA ARG A 349 -14.27 24.14 -13.96
C ARG A 349 -14.28 24.93 -12.65
N SER A 350 -13.15 25.06 -11.97
CA SER A 350 -12.98 25.72 -10.66
C SER A 350 -13.76 25.09 -9.50
N VAL A 351 -14.42 23.97 -9.71
CA VAL A 351 -15.14 23.15 -8.71
C VAL A 351 -14.78 21.68 -8.87
N TYR A 352 -14.96 20.89 -7.83
CA TYR A 352 -14.82 19.43 -7.94
C TYR A 352 -16.02 18.79 -8.64
N PRO A 353 -15.84 17.66 -9.37
CA PRO A 353 -16.93 16.91 -10.00
C PRO A 353 -17.70 16.11 -8.97
N ASN A 354 -18.97 15.82 -9.26
CA ASN A 354 -19.72 14.82 -8.50
C ASN A 354 -19.12 13.43 -8.68
N ALA A 355 -19.24 12.58 -7.65
CA ALA A 355 -18.75 11.19 -7.65
C ALA A 355 -19.32 10.37 -8.83
N SER A 356 -20.59 10.60 -9.19
CA SER A 356 -21.21 9.94 -10.35
C SER A 356 -20.54 10.28 -11.68
N LEU A 357 -20.03 11.52 -11.86
CA LEU A 357 -19.28 11.90 -13.06
C LEU A 357 -17.89 11.25 -13.09
N VAL A 358 -17.19 11.20 -11.95
CA VAL A 358 -15.88 10.51 -11.84
C VAL A 358 -16.06 9.01 -12.16
N LYS A 359 -17.11 8.38 -11.60
CA LYS A 359 -17.46 6.99 -11.88
C LYS A 359 -17.78 6.79 -13.36
N ALA A 360 -18.54 7.69 -13.98
CA ALA A 360 -18.87 7.62 -15.41
C ALA A 360 -17.62 7.67 -16.30
N PHE A 361 -16.64 8.55 -16.01
CA PHE A 361 -15.39 8.61 -16.76
C PHE A 361 -14.55 7.35 -16.60
N LEU A 362 -14.35 6.86 -15.38
CA LEU A 362 -13.57 5.65 -15.13
C LEU A 362 -14.16 4.43 -15.85
N ILE A 363 -15.48 4.26 -15.80
CA ILE A 363 -16.18 3.17 -16.46
C ILE A 363 -16.20 3.34 -17.99
N ASN A 364 -16.48 4.55 -18.49
CA ASN A 364 -16.56 4.79 -19.93
C ASN A 364 -15.21 4.59 -20.65
N SER A 365 -14.08 4.94 -19.98
CA SER A 365 -12.74 4.83 -20.53
C SER A 365 -12.11 3.45 -20.35
N ALA A 366 -12.70 2.57 -19.53
CA ALA A 366 -12.17 1.24 -19.27
C ALA A 366 -12.01 0.41 -20.56
N ASP A 367 -10.92 -0.35 -20.63
CA ASP A 367 -10.67 -1.28 -21.72
C ASP A 367 -11.44 -2.57 -21.46
N ASP A 368 -12.42 -2.86 -22.31
CA ASP A 368 -13.29 -4.05 -22.22
C ASP A 368 -12.47 -5.34 -22.25
N MET A 369 -12.74 -6.24 -21.31
CA MET A 369 -11.99 -7.46 -21.07
C MET A 369 -12.92 -8.67 -21.02
N GLY A 370 -12.43 -9.81 -21.45
CA GLY A 370 -13.20 -11.05 -21.43
C GLY A 370 -14.24 -11.13 -22.56
N ALA A 371 -15.50 -11.40 -22.21
CA ALA A 371 -16.60 -11.39 -23.18
C ALA A 371 -17.01 -9.96 -23.55
N PRO A 372 -17.47 -9.70 -24.78
CA PRO A 372 -17.89 -8.36 -25.17
C PRO A 372 -18.98 -7.79 -24.22
N GLY A 373 -18.76 -6.55 -23.77
CA GLY A 373 -19.62 -5.87 -22.78
C GLY A 373 -19.31 -6.26 -21.33
N PRO A 374 -20.04 -5.67 -20.37
CA PRO A 374 -19.75 -5.88 -18.96
C PRO A 374 -20.05 -7.30 -18.48
N ASP A 375 -19.21 -7.83 -17.60
CA ASP A 375 -19.38 -9.15 -16.99
C ASP A 375 -19.04 -9.15 -15.49
N PHE A 376 -19.36 -10.24 -14.78
CA PHE A 376 -19.17 -10.34 -13.32
C PHE A 376 -17.73 -10.61 -12.90
N GLN A 377 -16.78 -10.72 -13.82
CA GLN A 377 -15.37 -10.97 -13.57
C GLN A 377 -14.53 -9.68 -13.70
N TYR A 378 -14.75 -8.94 -14.79
CA TYR A 378 -14.01 -7.73 -15.13
C TYR A 378 -14.83 -6.44 -14.96
N GLY A 379 -16.12 -6.55 -14.61
CA GLY A 379 -17.01 -5.38 -14.59
C GLY A 379 -17.11 -4.76 -15.98
N TYR A 380 -16.90 -3.44 -16.09
CA TYR A 380 -16.86 -2.73 -17.37
C TYR A 380 -15.47 -2.75 -18.03
N GLY A 381 -14.49 -3.44 -17.44
CA GLY A 381 -13.14 -3.62 -18.00
C GLY A 381 -12.02 -3.10 -17.11
N ASN A 382 -10.78 -3.13 -17.66
CA ASN A 382 -9.60 -2.64 -16.97
C ASN A 382 -9.50 -1.13 -17.03
N VAL A 383 -9.22 -0.47 -15.90
CA VAL A 383 -9.12 0.98 -15.82
C VAL A 383 -8.03 1.52 -16.75
N ASN A 384 -8.35 2.60 -17.48
CA ASN A 384 -7.42 3.33 -18.34
C ASN A 384 -7.44 4.82 -17.97
N VAL A 385 -6.48 5.23 -17.14
CA VAL A 385 -6.46 6.57 -16.55
C VAL A 385 -6.21 7.65 -17.59
N LEU A 386 -5.33 7.39 -18.58
CA LEU A 386 -5.07 8.33 -19.65
C LEU A 386 -6.34 8.62 -20.46
N ARG A 387 -7.07 7.58 -20.88
CA ARG A 387 -8.31 7.74 -21.66
C ARG A 387 -9.41 8.46 -20.87
N ALA A 388 -9.49 8.23 -19.57
CA ALA A 388 -10.43 8.95 -18.71
C ALA A 388 -10.16 10.46 -18.68
N LEU A 389 -8.89 10.84 -18.53
CA LEU A 389 -8.46 12.24 -18.57
C LEU A 389 -8.66 12.88 -19.96
N GLU A 390 -8.39 12.15 -21.02
CA GLU A 390 -8.63 12.61 -22.40
C GLU A 390 -10.11 12.85 -22.69
N ALA A 391 -10.98 11.92 -22.30
CA ALA A 391 -12.44 12.11 -22.45
C ALA A 391 -12.91 13.36 -21.70
N MET A 392 -12.38 13.60 -20.51
CA MET A 392 -12.68 14.82 -19.75
C MET A 392 -12.14 16.08 -20.46
N SER A 393 -10.91 16.02 -21.05
CA SER A 393 -10.29 17.16 -21.74
C SER A 393 -11.03 17.57 -23.01
N TRP A 394 -11.66 16.62 -23.69
CA TRP A 394 -12.47 16.87 -24.90
C TRP A 394 -13.90 17.30 -24.59
N ILE A 395 -14.24 17.52 -23.31
CA ILE A 395 -15.59 17.85 -22.83
C ILE A 395 -16.64 16.83 -23.33
N SER A 396 -16.23 15.54 -23.36
CA SER A 396 -17.07 14.43 -23.80
C SER A 396 -17.95 13.93 -22.65
N TRP A 397 -18.76 14.86 -22.06
CA TRP A 397 -19.62 14.58 -20.93
C TRP A 397 -20.73 15.59 -20.76
N MET A 398 -21.78 15.21 -20.02
CA MET A 398 -22.84 16.10 -19.57
C MET A 398 -23.32 15.70 -18.16
N GLN A 399 -23.81 16.67 -17.41
CA GLN A 399 -24.51 16.48 -16.14
C GLN A 399 -25.83 17.24 -16.21
N ASN A 400 -26.91 16.61 -15.74
CA ASN A 400 -28.22 17.24 -15.68
C ASN A 400 -29.07 16.59 -14.59
N ARG A 401 -30.34 16.98 -14.53
CA ARG A 401 -31.31 16.57 -13.50
C ARG A 401 -32.65 16.24 -14.17
N LEU A 402 -33.27 15.13 -13.79
CA LEU A 402 -34.57 14.70 -14.31
C LEU A 402 -35.62 14.64 -13.20
N ALA A 403 -36.80 15.11 -13.51
CA ALA A 403 -38.05 14.81 -12.76
C ALA A 403 -38.65 13.45 -13.20
N PRO A 404 -39.53 12.86 -12.42
CA PRO A 404 -40.22 11.63 -12.80
C PRO A 404 -40.87 11.68 -14.18
N GLY A 405 -40.58 10.70 -15.05
CA GLY A 405 -41.06 10.61 -16.42
C GLY A 405 -40.47 11.54 -17.44
N GLN A 406 -39.60 12.46 -17.04
CA GLN A 406 -38.93 13.38 -17.95
C GLN A 406 -37.84 12.68 -18.76
N THR A 407 -37.54 13.19 -19.97
CA THR A 407 -36.46 12.70 -20.84
C THR A 407 -35.63 13.87 -21.31
N ASP A 408 -34.31 13.74 -21.10
CA ASP A 408 -33.31 14.63 -21.69
C ASP A 408 -32.70 14.00 -22.93
N GLN A 409 -32.44 14.83 -23.95
CA GLN A 409 -31.90 14.39 -25.23
C GLN A 409 -30.73 15.30 -25.66
N VAL A 410 -29.65 14.69 -26.10
CA VAL A 410 -28.49 15.40 -26.69
C VAL A 410 -28.15 14.75 -28.02
N THR A 411 -28.04 15.59 -29.04
CA THR A 411 -27.63 15.16 -30.38
C THR A 411 -26.13 15.29 -30.55
N ILE A 412 -25.47 14.24 -31.02
CA ILE A 412 -24.04 14.17 -31.29
C ILE A 412 -23.80 13.73 -32.73
N ALA A 413 -22.74 14.28 -33.34
CA ALA A 413 -22.27 13.85 -34.66
C ALA A 413 -21.15 12.84 -34.48
N LEU A 414 -21.30 11.63 -35.02
CA LEU A 414 -20.22 10.63 -35.11
C LEU A 414 -19.53 10.76 -36.47
N PRO A 415 -18.22 11.05 -36.53
CA PRO A 415 -17.48 11.04 -37.77
C PRO A 415 -17.46 9.63 -38.41
N ALA A 416 -17.32 9.58 -39.71
CA ALA A 416 -17.04 8.31 -40.42
C ALA A 416 -15.66 7.78 -40.01
N GLY A 417 -15.48 6.47 -40.02
CA GLY A 417 -14.20 5.83 -39.72
C GLY A 417 -13.86 5.74 -38.25
N LEU A 418 -14.83 5.82 -37.35
CA LEU A 418 -14.63 5.44 -35.95
C LEU A 418 -14.49 3.93 -35.84
N LYS A 419 -13.58 3.51 -34.94
CA LYS A 419 -13.42 2.10 -34.55
C LYS A 419 -14.43 1.72 -33.47
N LYS A 420 -14.70 2.64 -32.52
CA LYS A 420 -15.64 2.41 -31.41
C LYS A 420 -16.23 3.72 -30.94
N PHE A 421 -17.48 3.68 -30.53
CA PHE A 421 -18.16 4.71 -29.73
C PHE A 421 -18.65 4.09 -28.43
N LYS A 422 -18.45 4.77 -27.32
CA LYS A 422 -18.98 4.40 -26.01
C LYS A 422 -19.74 5.56 -25.40
N VAL A 423 -20.82 5.27 -24.68
CA VAL A 423 -21.54 6.21 -23.82
C VAL A 423 -21.94 5.51 -22.52
N THR A 424 -21.68 6.14 -21.38
CA THR A 424 -21.98 5.60 -20.04
C THR A 424 -22.76 6.62 -19.24
N LEU A 425 -23.88 6.21 -18.70
CA LEU A 425 -24.74 6.91 -17.74
C LEU A 425 -24.44 6.42 -16.33
N CYS A 426 -24.25 7.34 -15.36
CA CYS A 426 -24.15 7.04 -13.94
C CYS A 426 -24.98 8.04 -13.11
N TRP A 427 -25.56 7.57 -12.01
CA TRP A 427 -26.23 8.45 -11.05
C TRP A 427 -25.99 8.01 -9.61
N THR A 428 -26.06 8.97 -8.69
CA THR A 428 -26.07 8.70 -7.26
C THR A 428 -27.51 8.37 -6.86
N ASP A 429 -27.80 7.09 -6.70
CA ASP A 429 -29.13 6.60 -6.38
C ASP A 429 -29.44 6.74 -4.88
N PRO A 430 -30.66 7.10 -4.46
CA PRO A 430 -31.01 7.11 -3.04
C PRO A 430 -30.73 5.77 -2.36
N PRO A 431 -30.41 5.74 -1.04
CA PRO A 431 -30.23 4.49 -0.31
C PRO A 431 -31.42 3.55 -0.47
N GLY A 432 -31.13 2.27 -0.75
CA GLY A 432 -32.15 1.24 -0.89
C GLY A 432 -32.75 0.80 0.45
N ASP A 433 -33.86 0.12 0.42
CA ASP A 433 -34.43 -0.51 1.63
C ASP A 433 -33.61 -1.76 1.97
N PRO A 434 -33.10 -1.90 3.19
CA PRO A 434 -32.33 -3.07 3.59
C PRO A 434 -33.05 -4.37 3.40
N ALA A 435 -32.39 -5.35 2.84
CA ALA A 435 -32.94 -6.65 2.48
C ALA A 435 -34.11 -6.59 1.48
N ALA A 436 -34.31 -5.49 0.75
CA ALA A 436 -35.17 -5.48 -0.44
C ALA A 436 -34.64 -6.46 -1.49
N SER A 437 -35.52 -7.01 -2.30
CA SER A 437 -35.12 -7.90 -3.40
C SER A 437 -34.34 -7.17 -4.50
N LYS A 438 -34.46 -5.84 -4.58
CA LYS A 438 -33.78 -4.94 -5.51
C LYS A 438 -33.36 -3.69 -4.72
N ALA A 439 -32.05 -3.34 -4.78
CA ALA A 439 -31.56 -2.17 -4.07
C ALA A 439 -31.74 -0.86 -4.84
N LEU A 440 -31.88 -0.89 -6.15
CA LEU A 440 -32.11 0.29 -6.98
C LEU A 440 -33.46 0.95 -6.62
N VAL A 441 -33.40 2.27 -6.36
CA VAL A 441 -34.58 3.09 -5.96
C VAL A 441 -35.09 3.92 -7.13
N ASN A 442 -34.22 4.72 -7.73
CA ASN A 442 -34.53 5.50 -8.93
C ASN A 442 -33.94 4.79 -10.16
N ASP A 443 -34.77 4.63 -11.20
CA ASP A 443 -34.47 3.91 -12.42
C ASP A 443 -34.45 4.89 -13.61
N LEU A 444 -33.27 5.07 -14.20
CA LEU A 444 -33.03 5.90 -15.38
C LEU A 444 -32.62 5.00 -16.53
N ASP A 445 -33.18 5.22 -17.71
CA ASP A 445 -32.90 4.46 -18.92
C ASP A 445 -32.06 5.30 -19.89
N LEU A 446 -30.93 4.73 -20.34
CA LEU A 446 -30.09 5.25 -21.42
C LEU A 446 -30.48 4.63 -22.76
N THR A 447 -30.67 5.45 -23.78
CA THR A 447 -30.80 4.99 -25.17
C THR A 447 -29.92 5.79 -26.09
N LEU A 448 -29.47 5.15 -27.18
CA LEU A 448 -28.74 5.78 -28.26
C LEU A 448 -29.45 5.48 -29.58
N THR A 449 -29.97 6.53 -30.23
CA THR A 449 -30.75 6.41 -31.48
C THR A 449 -29.95 6.95 -32.66
N ASN A 450 -29.78 6.16 -33.69
CA ASN A 450 -29.28 6.66 -34.99
C ASN A 450 -30.44 7.44 -35.66
N THR A 451 -30.30 8.76 -35.81
CA THR A 451 -31.39 9.61 -36.29
C THR A 451 -31.73 9.39 -37.75
N LEU A 452 -30.81 8.78 -38.54
CA LEU A 452 -31.06 8.47 -39.95
C LEU A 452 -31.85 7.18 -40.15
N THR A 453 -31.47 6.14 -39.41
CA THR A 453 -32.08 4.80 -39.54
C THR A 453 -33.26 4.57 -38.60
N GLY A 454 -33.36 5.36 -37.55
CA GLY A 454 -34.31 5.15 -36.43
C GLY A 454 -33.93 3.97 -35.53
N GLU A 455 -32.76 3.35 -35.68
CA GLU A 455 -32.30 2.26 -34.83
C GLU A 455 -32.07 2.75 -33.41
N ILE A 456 -32.65 2.06 -32.43
CA ILE A 456 -32.47 2.36 -30.99
C ILE A 456 -31.62 1.27 -30.36
N LEU A 457 -30.53 1.66 -29.74
CA LEU A 457 -29.65 0.80 -28.98
C LEU A 457 -29.92 1.00 -27.48
N HIS A 458 -30.03 -0.10 -26.76
CA HIS A 458 -30.14 -0.20 -25.30
C HIS A 458 -28.78 -0.54 -24.67
N PRO A 459 -28.61 -0.33 -23.35
CA PRO A 459 -27.39 -0.70 -22.66
C PRO A 459 -27.13 -2.21 -22.65
N TRP A 460 -25.89 -2.56 -22.32
CA TRP A 460 -25.48 -3.92 -22.07
C TRP A 460 -25.94 -4.39 -20.68
N VAL A 461 -26.56 -5.55 -20.59
CA VAL A 461 -27.01 -6.15 -19.32
C VAL A 461 -26.56 -7.61 -19.25
N ALA A 462 -25.78 -7.93 -18.20
CA ALA A 462 -25.34 -9.29 -17.93
C ALA A 462 -26.50 -10.18 -17.44
N SER A 463 -26.44 -11.47 -17.73
CA SER A 463 -27.40 -12.44 -17.21
C SER A 463 -27.16 -12.72 -15.74
N HIS A 464 -28.09 -12.37 -14.87
CA HIS A 464 -28.01 -12.58 -13.41
C HIS A 464 -28.82 -13.82 -12.93
N PHE A 465 -29.25 -14.69 -13.85
CA PHE A 465 -29.92 -15.93 -13.45
C PHE A 465 -28.96 -16.82 -12.63
N PRO A 466 -29.35 -17.35 -11.47
CA PRO A 466 -28.46 -18.04 -10.54
C PRO A 466 -28.04 -19.43 -11.03
N HIS A 467 -27.26 -19.47 -12.09
CA HIS A 467 -26.66 -20.67 -12.68
C HIS A 467 -25.29 -20.31 -13.26
N ALA A 468 -24.29 -21.14 -13.04
CA ALA A 468 -22.91 -20.88 -13.44
C ALA A 468 -22.74 -20.53 -14.92
N ASP A 469 -23.42 -21.26 -15.82
CA ASP A 469 -23.37 -20.98 -17.26
C ASP A 469 -24.07 -19.69 -17.66
N SER A 470 -25.11 -19.28 -16.93
CA SER A 470 -25.80 -18.01 -17.14
C SER A 470 -24.92 -16.82 -16.75
N LEU A 471 -24.21 -16.90 -15.63
CA LEU A 471 -23.34 -15.85 -15.14
C LEU A 471 -22.07 -15.66 -16.02
N LYS A 472 -21.73 -16.64 -16.84
CA LYS A 472 -20.63 -16.58 -17.82
C LYS A 472 -21.03 -16.07 -19.20
N LYS A 473 -22.34 -15.94 -19.48
CA LYS A 473 -22.80 -15.47 -20.80
C LYS A 473 -22.39 -14.02 -21.03
N ALA A 474 -22.04 -13.69 -22.25
CA ALA A 474 -21.87 -12.31 -22.68
C ALA A 474 -23.12 -11.50 -22.38
N ALA A 475 -22.96 -10.23 -22.05
CA ALA A 475 -24.06 -9.29 -21.88
C ALA A 475 -24.88 -9.14 -23.16
N VAL A 476 -26.15 -8.80 -23.01
CA VAL A 476 -27.09 -8.56 -24.13
C VAL A 476 -27.66 -7.16 -24.06
N ARG A 477 -28.09 -6.63 -25.20
CA ARG A 477 -28.74 -5.32 -25.29
C ARG A 477 -30.19 -5.41 -24.81
N LYS A 478 -30.51 -4.73 -23.74
CA LYS A 478 -31.86 -4.57 -23.21
C LYS A 478 -31.96 -3.43 -22.21
N VAL A 479 -33.13 -3.05 -21.79
CA VAL A 479 -33.35 -2.12 -20.69
C VAL A 479 -32.74 -2.71 -19.41
N ASP A 480 -31.96 -1.91 -18.69
CA ASP A 480 -31.40 -2.27 -17.39
C ASP A 480 -32.28 -1.71 -16.27
N THR A 481 -32.77 -2.57 -15.42
CA THR A 481 -33.67 -2.19 -14.31
C THR A 481 -33.00 -2.45 -12.95
N LEU A 482 -31.72 -2.79 -12.93
CA LEU A 482 -31.02 -3.21 -11.71
C LEU A 482 -29.88 -2.26 -11.30
N ASN A 483 -29.12 -1.76 -12.30
CA ASN A 483 -27.89 -1.01 -12.04
C ASN A 483 -28.15 0.51 -12.07
N ASN A 484 -27.36 1.28 -11.28
CA ASN A 484 -27.29 2.73 -11.37
C ASN A 484 -26.15 3.18 -12.30
N THR A 485 -25.78 2.33 -13.24
CA THR A 485 -24.78 2.56 -14.28
C THR A 485 -25.18 1.80 -15.52
N GLU A 486 -25.26 2.49 -16.64
CA GLU A 486 -25.64 1.91 -17.92
C GLU A 486 -24.64 2.28 -19.01
N GLN A 487 -24.28 1.35 -19.88
CA GLN A 487 -23.32 1.58 -20.95
C GLN A 487 -23.81 1.04 -22.30
N ILE A 488 -23.67 1.89 -23.34
CA ILE A 488 -23.86 1.49 -24.73
C ILE A 488 -22.51 1.62 -25.45
N THR A 489 -22.13 0.61 -26.22
CA THR A 489 -20.95 0.63 -27.11
C THR A 489 -21.36 0.30 -28.52
N ILE A 490 -20.73 0.88 -29.53
CA ILE A 490 -20.88 0.51 -30.94
C ILE A 490 -19.48 0.31 -31.51
N ASP A 491 -19.24 -0.85 -32.11
CA ASP A 491 -18.05 -1.10 -32.89
C ASP A 491 -18.30 -0.68 -34.34
N ASN A 492 -17.34 0.04 -34.93
CA ASN A 492 -17.38 0.56 -36.28
C ASN A 492 -18.70 1.31 -36.61
N PRO A 493 -19.11 2.32 -35.81
CA PRO A 493 -20.37 3.02 -36.02
C PRO A 493 -20.40 3.69 -37.39
N ALA A 494 -21.54 3.70 -38.06
CA ALA A 494 -21.76 4.51 -39.21
C ALA A 494 -21.60 6.00 -38.87
N GLY A 495 -20.91 6.76 -39.75
CA GLY A 495 -20.90 8.22 -39.61
C GLY A 495 -22.30 8.80 -39.72
N GLY A 496 -22.62 9.80 -38.91
CA GLY A 496 -23.95 10.42 -38.92
C GLY A 496 -24.33 11.03 -37.61
N THR A 497 -25.58 11.37 -37.46
CA THR A 497 -26.14 12.00 -36.28
C THR A 497 -26.78 10.93 -35.39
N TYR A 498 -26.42 11.00 -34.11
CA TYR A 498 -26.98 10.11 -33.08
C TYR A 498 -27.58 10.96 -31.96
N GLN A 499 -28.62 10.43 -31.31
CA GLN A 499 -29.26 11.05 -30.17
C GLN A 499 -29.03 10.17 -28.93
N ILE A 500 -28.35 10.73 -27.93
CA ILE A 500 -28.26 10.16 -26.59
C ILE A 500 -29.50 10.63 -25.82
N ALA A 501 -30.31 9.72 -25.30
CA ALA A 501 -31.43 10.07 -24.45
C ALA A 501 -31.33 9.41 -23.08
N VAL A 502 -31.61 10.17 -22.02
CA VAL A 502 -31.72 9.70 -20.64
C VAL A 502 -33.15 9.96 -20.15
N LYS A 503 -33.86 8.90 -19.75
CA LYS A 503 -35.23 8.96 -19.29
C LYS A 503 -35.32 8.60 -17.81
N GLY A 504 -36.03 9.41 -17.03
CA GLY A 504 -36.40 9.09 -15.65
C GLY A 504 -37.59 8.17 -15.60
N THR A 505 -37.38 6.87 -15.80
CA THR A 505 -38.48 5.87 -15.91
C THR A 505 -39.20 5.65 -14.59
N HIS A 506 -38.42 5.57 -13.49
CA HIS A 506 -38.99 5.51 -12.14
C HIS A 506 -38.15 6.35 -11.19
N ILE A 507 -38.62 7.51 -10.78
CA ILE A 507 -37.97 8.39 -9.83
C ILE A 507 -38.92 8.59 -8.64
N THR A 508 -38.48 8.23 -7.46
CA THR A 508 -39.25 8.32 -6.19
C THR A 508 -39.01 9.62 -5.46
N THR A 509 -37.96 10.35 -5.84
CA THR A 509 -37.58 11.68 -5.32
C THR A 509 -38.13 12.77 -6.24
N ALA A 510 -38.02 14.04 -5.82
CA ALA A 510 -38.47 15.16 -6.68
C ALA A 510 -37.62 15.23 -7.96
N TYR A 511 -36.34 14.88 -7.87
CA TYR A 511 -35.41 14.90 -8.99
C TYR A 511 -34.34 13.80 -8.79
N GLN A 512 -33.72 13.40 -9.91
CA GLN A 512 -32.51 12.58 -9.93
C GLN A 512 -31.42 13.28 -10.74
N ASP A 513 -30.30 13.59 -10.08
CA ASP A 513 -29.09 14.08 -10.76
C ASP A 513 -28.38 12.92 -11.44
N TYR A 514 -27.86 13.13 -12.65
CA TYR A 514 -27.12 12.13 -13.40
C TYR A 514 -25.93 12.72 -14.14
N ALA A 515 -25.01 11.86 -14.55
CA ALA A 515 -23.84 12.16 -15.36
C ALA A 515 -23.73 11.19 -16.53
N VAL A 516 -23.37 11.68 -17.69
CA VAL A 516 -23.02 10.89 -18.88
C VAL A 516 -21.62 11.23 -19.32
N ALA A 517 -20.81 10.21 -19.56
CA ALA A 517 -19.53 10.33 -20.26
C ALA A 517 -19.59 9.56 -21.58
N PHE A 518 -18.94 10.07 -22.64
CA PHE A 518 -18.86 9.37 -23.92
C PHE A 518 -17.47 9.51 -24.56
N GLN A 519 -17.16 8.61 -25.50
CA GLN A 519 -15.84 8.52 -26.13
C GLN A 519 -15.93 7.99 -27.54
N MET A 520 -15.04 8.53 -28.42
CA MET A 520 -14.92 8.15 -29.83
C MET A 520 -13.50 7.65 -30.09
N ASP A 521 -13.36 6.39 -30.49
CA ASP A 521 -12.08 5.82 -30.90
C ASP A 521 -11.99 5.81 -32.43
N THR A 522 -10.95 6.43 -32.98
CA THR A 522 -10.70 6.48 -34.42
C THR A 522 -9.99 5.20 -34.88
N ALA A 523 -10.35 4.70 -36.08
CA ALA A 523 -9.65 3.58 -36.71
C ALA A 523 -8.24 3.97 -37.21
N ASN A 524 -7.38 2.98 -37.39
CA ASN A 524 -6.01 3.11 -37.91
C ASN A 524 -5.13 4.09 -37.13
N ARG A 525 -5.22 4.05 -35.80
CA ARG A 525 -4.35 4.79 -34.92
C ARG A 525 -3.47 3.85 -34.09
N PHE A 526 -2.23 4.30 -33.87
CA PHE A 526 -1.29 3.68 -32.94
C PHE A 526 -0.75 4.76 -32.00
N ARG A 527 -0.56 4.41 -30.73
CA ARG A 527 0.01 5.31 -29.75
C ARG A 527 0.76 4.54 -28.66
N TRP A 528 1.98 5.00 -28.39
CA TRP A 528 2.76 4.50 -27.27
C TRP A 528 2.19 4.99 -25.94
N TYR A 529 2.03 4.05 -25.00
CA TYR A 529 1.71 4.37 -23.61
C TYR A 529 2.95 4.28 -22.73
N TYR A 530 3.83 3.32 -23.01
CA TYR A 530 5.07 3.12 -22.30
C TYR A 530 6.12 2.48 -23.23
N PRO A 531 7.38 3.01 -23.21
CA PRO A 531 7.83 4.20 -22.49
C PRO A 531 7.43 5.52 -23.14
N GLY A 532 7.35 6.57 -22.34
CA GLY A 532 7.21 7.97 -22.75
C GLY A 532 8.39 8.82 -22.26
N ARG A 533 8.36 10.13 -22.52
CA ARG A 533 9.50 11.05 -22.30
C ARG A 533 9.99 11.18 -20.85
N LYS A 534 9.15 10.86 -19.83
CA LYS A 534 9.52 10.91 -18.42
C LYS A 534 9.87 9.53 -17.85
N ASP A 535 9.82 8.51 -18.66
CA ASP A 535 10.04 7.14 -18.22
C ASP A 535 11.53 6.77 -18.29
N ASN A 536 11.95 5.94 -17.33
CA ASN A 536 13.29 5.37 -17.26
C ASN A 536 13.15 3.84 -17.26
N LEU A 537 13.80 3.17 -18.18
CA LEU A 537 13.85 1.71 -18.24
C LEU A 537 15.13 1.19 -17.61
N LEU A 538 15.00 0.11 -16.84
CA LEU A 538 16.17 -0.56 -16.25
C LEU A 538 16.97 -1.27 -17.34
N ASN A 539 18.27 -1.00 -17.44
CA ASN A 539 19.15 -1.59 -18.43
C ASN A 539 19.36 -3.10 -18.21
N GLY A 540 19.58 -3.84 -19.27
CA GLY A 540 19.80 -5.29 -19.24
C GLY A 540 18.62 -6.11 -18.66
N SER A 541 17.46 -5.51 -18.46
CA SER A 541 16.30 -6.09 -17.80
C SER A 541 15.09 -6.20 -18.71
N SER A 542 14.19 -7.13 -18.42
CA SER A 542 12.93 -7.28 -19.14
C SER A 542 11.95 -6.18 -18.70
N ASN A 543 11.55 -5.34 -19.64
CA ASN A 543 10.58 -4.27 -19.48
C ASN A 543 9.33 -4.57 -20.31
N THR A 544 8.14 -4.27 -19.78
CA THR A 544 6.88 -4.48 -20.51
C THR A 544 6.49 -3.20 -21.24
N LEU A 545 6.74 -3.16 -22.55
CA LEU A 545 6.30 -2.06 -23.43
C LEU A 545 4.79 -2.08 -23.57
N ARG A 546 4.14 -0.90 -23.73
CA ARG A 546 2.68 -0.80 -23.85
C ARG A 546 2.25 0.24 -24.89
N TRP A 547 1.14 -0.04 -25.56
CA TRP A 547 0.55 0.84 -26.55
C TRP A 547 -0.97 0.64 -26.67
N SER A 548 -1.62 1.51 -27.42
CA SER A 548 -2.94 1.24 -28.01
C SER A 548 -2.83 1.15 -29.52
N SER A 549 -3.64 0.30 -30.13
CA SER A 549 -3.75 0.17 -31.56
C SER A 549 -5.21 -0.06 -31.97
N SER A 550 -5.67 0.66 -32.98
CA SER A 550 -6.97 0.43 -33.63
C SER A 550 -6.81 -0.05 -35.09
N PHE A 551 -5.60 -0.50 -35.46
CA PHE A 551 -5.37 -1.14 -36.76
C PHE A 551 -5.97 -2.54 -36.80
N ASP A 552 -6.55 -2.91 -37.96
CA ASP A 552 -7.12 -4.24 -38.18
C ASP A 552 -6.08 -5.27 -38.68
N VAL A 553 -4.80 -5.07 -38.34
CA VAL A 553 -3.71 -6.01 -38.69
C VAL A 553 -3.17 -6.69 -37.42
N ALA A 554 -2.79 -7.95 -37.54
CA ALA A 554 -2.45 -8.78 -36.41
C ALA A 554 -1.16 -8.35 -35.69
N ALA A 555 -0.16 -7.85 -36.41
CA ALA A 555 1.16 -7.55 -35.86
C ALA A 555 1.83 -6.35 -36.56
N GLY A 556 2.69 -5.67 -35.80
CA GLY A 556 3.65 -4.68 -36.27
C GLY A 556 5.09 -5.14 -36.04
N GLN A 557 6.06 -4.45 -36.67
CA GLN A 557 7.49 -4.70 -36.48
C GLN A 557 8.06 -3.67 -35.51
N LEU A 558 8.64 -4.17 -34.39
CA LEU A 558 9.24 -3.37 -33.36
C LEU A 558 10.74 -3.22 -33.56
N SER A 559 11.26 -2.01 -33.45
CA SER A 559 12.68 -1.68 -33.44
C SER A 559 12.99 -0.59 -32.41
N TYR A 560 14.28 -0.45 -32.06
CA TYR A 560 14.75 0.59 -31.16
C TYR A 560 15.96 1.32 -31.73
N SER A 561 16.18 2.55 -31.25
CA SER A 561 17.31 3.41 -31.57
C SER A 561 17.95 3.94 -30.29
N THR A 562 19.28 4.06 -30.25
CA THR A 562 20.06 4.70 -29.17
C THR A 562 20.83 5.93 -29.68
N ASP A 563 20.58 6.35 -30.90
CA ASP A 563 21.23 7.49 -31.60
C ASP A 563 20.19 8.50 -32.11
N ASN A 564 19.10 8.68 -31.37
CA ASN A 564 17.99 9.59 -31.67
C ASN A 564 17.26 9.31 -32.98
N GLY A 565 17.23 8.07 -33.44
CA GLY A 565 16.52 7.64 -34.64
C GLY A 565 17.37 7.63 -35.93
N SER A 566 18.69 7.85 -35.82
CA SER A 566 19.61 7.79 -36.98
C SER A 566 19.79 6.36 -37.49
N SER A 567 19.80 5.38 -36.58
CA SER A 567 19.79 3.96 -36.92
C SER A 567 18.78 3.19 -36.04
N TRP A 568 18.25 2.10 -36.58
CA TRP A 568 17.25 1.27 -35.94
C TRP A 568 17.69 -0.20 -35.88
N LYS A 569 17.61 -0.77 -34.69
CA LYS A 569 17.90 -2.18 -34.43
C LYS A 569 16.58 -2.93 -34.28
N PRO A 570 16.37 -4.06 -35.01
CA PRO A 570 15.14 -4.82 -34.87
C PRO A 570 15.02 -5.46 -33.46
N VAL A 571 13.79 -5.52 -32.95
CA VAL A 571 13.42 -6.23 -31.73
C VAL A 571 12.62 -7.49 -32.09
N GLY A 572 11.59 -7.36 -32.91
CA GLY A 572 10.76 -8.49 -33.35
C GLY A 572 9.35 -8.07 -33.76
N ALA A 573 8.53 -9.06 -34.09
CA ALA A 573 7.12 -8.86 -34.41
C ALA A 573 6.33 -8.74 -33.08
N ALA A 574 5.47 -7.73 -32.97
CA ALA A 574 4.62 -7.48 -31.81
C ALA A 574 3.15 -7.60 -32.19
N ALA A 575 2.40 -8.43 -31.49
CA ALA A 575 0.95 -8.58 -31.69
C ALA A 575 0.22 -7.30 -31.27
N LEU A 576 -0.44 -6.63 -32.21
CA LEU A 576 -1.09 -5.33 -31.96
C LEU A 576 -2.31 -5.44 -31.06
N THR A 577 -3.02 -6.56 -31.10
CA THR A 577 -4.20 -6.85 -30.28
C THR A 577 -3.86 -7.09 -28.80
N GLN A 578 -2.60 -7.47 -28.52
CA GLN A 578 -2.12 -7.77 -27.16
C GLN A 578 -1.82 -6.50 -26.36
N SER A 579 -1.54 -5.37 -27.06
CA SER A 579 -1.25 -4.05 -26.48
C SER A 579 -0.01 -3.97 -25.59
N TRP A 580 0.82 -5.02 -25.54
CA TRP A 580 2.07 -5.08 -24.79
C TRP A 580 3.11 -6.01 -25.43
N PHE A 581 4.39 -5.80 -25.06
CA PHE A 581 5.50 -6.65 -25.50
C PHE A 581 6.61 -6.64 -24.44
N LYS A 582 7.13 -7.79 -24.06
CA LYS A 582 8.29 -7.89 -23.17
C LYS A 582 9.58 -7.71 -23.97
N TRP A 583 10.32 -6.67 -23.64
CA TRP A 583 11.59 -6.33 -24.28
C TRP A 583 12.71 -6.28 -23.25
N THR A 584 13.80 -7.02 -23.54
CA THR A 584 15.05 -6.88 -22.76
C THR A 584 15.83 -5.71 -23.32
N THR A 585 15.97 -4.65 -22.53
CA THR A 585 16.73 -3.45 -22.89
C THR A 585 18.22 -3.75 -23.03
N PRO A 586 18.95 -3.02 -23.89
CA PRO A 586 20.41 -3.14 -23.94
C PRO A 586 21.05 -2.75 -22.62
N ASP A 587 22.13 -3.43 -22.24
CA ASP A 587 22.91 -3.10 -21.04
C ASP A 587 23.80 -1.88 -21.30
N THR A 588 23.18 -0.71 -21.33
CA THR A 588 23.86 0.57 -21.56
C THR A 588 23.09 1.71 -20.90
N VAL A 589 23.77 2.85 -20.76
CA VAL A 589 23.15 4.11 -20.30
C VAL A 589 23.01 5.02 -21.51
N CYS A 590 21.77 5.31 -21.90
CA CYS A 590 21.49 6.13 -23.09
C CYS A 590 20.09 6.76 -23.06
N ILE A 591 19.84 7.65 -24.01
CA ILE A 591 18.51 8.04 -24.45
C ILE A 591 18.14 7.16 -25.64
N ALA A 592 16.96 6.55 -25.61
CA ALA A 592 16.48 5.64 -26.63
C ALA A 592 15.13 6.07 -27.19
N LYS A 593 14.78 5.54 -28.34
CA LYS A 593 13.44 5.61 -28.97
C LYS A 593 13.01 4.22 -29.41
N LEU A 594 11.71 3.97 -29.39
CA LEU A 594 11.09 2.80 -30.02
C LEU A 594 10.37 3.22 -31.29
N ARG A 595 10.26 2.29 -32.24
CA ARG A 595 9.47 2.43 -33.45
C ARG A 595 8.60 1.20 -33.66
N MET A 596 7.31 1.42 -33.84
CA MET A 596 6.39 0.41 -34.33
C MET A 596 6.11 0.69 -35.81
N SER A 597 6.32 -0.30 -36.69
CA SER A 597 6.05 -0.22 -38.12
C SER A 597 4.84 -1.08 -38.43
N ILE A 598 3.78 -0.48 -39.01
CA ILE A 598 2.50 -1.10 -39.32
C ILE A 598 2.11 -0.72 -40.75
N GLY A 599 1.99 -1.68 -41.67
CA GLY A 599 1.54 -1.41 -43.03
C GLY A 599 2.36 -0.35 -43.79
N GLY A 600 3.67 -0.26 -43.50
CA GLY A 600 4.57 0.75 -44.09
C GLY A 600 4.57 2.11 -43.38
N GLN A 601 3.70 2.34 -42.41
CA GLN A 601 3.72 3.52 -41.53
C GLN A 601 4.63 3.30 -40.30
N HIS A 602 5.25 4.36 -39.82
CA HIS A 602 6.15 4.32 -38.66
C HIS A 602 5.59 5.19 -37.52
N PHE A 603 5.58 4.63 -36.29
CA PHE A 603 5.11 5.29 -35.07
C PHE A 603 6.24 5.28 -34.05
N ASP A 604 6.93 6.39 -33.91
CA ASP A 604 8.04 6.55 -32.98
C ASP A 604 7.52 6.92 -31.59
N SER A 605 8.16 6.38 -30.57
CA SER A 605 7.95 6.83 -29.18
C SER A 605 8.59 8.19 -28.95
N ASP A 606 8.17 8.89 -27.91
CA ASP A 606 9.01 9.92 -27.31
C ASP A 606 10.39 9.35 -26.91
N PRO A 607 11.43 10.17 -26.83
CA PRO A 607 12.71 9.76 -26.27
C PRO A 607 12.54 9.45 -24.78
N PHE A 608 13.10 8.34 -24.32
CA PHE A 608 13.12 7.89 -22.92
C PHE A 608 14.53 7.48 -22.53
N THR A 609 14.77 7.27 -21.24
CA THR A 609 16.09 6.88 -20.75
C THR A 609 16.18 5.38 -20.48
N ILE A 610 17.38 4.83 -20.69
CA ILE A 610 17.78 3.51 -20.23
C ILE A 610 18.94 3.72 -19.27
N SER A 611 18.88 3.22 -18.03
CA SER A 611 19.95 3.31 -17.05
C SER A 611 19.89 2.20 -16.03
N GLY A 612 21.03 1.92 -15.38
CA GLY A 612 21.07 1.06 -14.20
C GLY A 612 20.66 1.82 -12.93
N GLN A 613 20.22 1.10 -11.93
CA GLN A 613 20.04 1.63 -10.57
C GLN A 613 21.40 1.61 -9.85
N LEU A 614 21.76 2.73 -9.24
CA LEU A 614 22.98 2.84 -8.45
C LEU A 614 22.73 2.33 -7.03
N ASN A 615 23.80 1.78 -6.42
CA ASN A 615 23.80 1.45 -5.00
C ASN A 615 24.60 2.51 -4.26
N ALA A 616 23.92 3.39 -3.54
CA ALA A 616 24.52 4.47 -2.77
C ALA A 616 24.57 4.11 -1.28
N VAL A 617 25.69 4.40 -0.65
CA VAL A 617 25.99 4.07 0.76
C VAL A 617 26.71 5.22 1.45
N THR A 618 26.64 5.24 2.79
CA THR A 618 27.44 6.15 3.62
C THR A 618 28.84 5.57 3.78
N GLY A 619 29.85 6.32 3.36
CA GLY A 619 31.24 5.95 3.54
C GLY A 619 31.78 6.34 4.92
N PHE A 620 31.50 7.56 5.38
CA PHE A 620 31.74 8.01 6.75
C PHE A 620 30.66 9.00 7.20
N ASN A 621 30.49 9.11 8.53
CA ASN A 621 29.54 10.03 9.18
C ASN A 621 30.21 10.68 10.40
N CYS A 622 30.94 11.76 10.17
CA CYS A 622 31.67 12.52 11.21
C CYS A 622 30.77 13.65 11.77
N ALA A 623 31.30 14.40 12.75
CA ALA A 623 30.52 15.42 13.45
C ALA A 623 29.96 16.52 12.52
N ASP A 624 30.75 17.00 11.56
CA ASP A 624 30.43 18.14 10.68
C ASP A 624 30.10 17.77 9.24
N SER A 625 30.43 16.53 8.80
CA SER A 625 30.32 16.10 7.42
C SER A 625 30.12 14.59 7.30
N PHE A 626 29.61 14.17 6.15
CA PHE A 626 29.45 12.77 5.78
C PHE A 626 29.82 12.55 4.32
N LEU A 627 30.22 11.32 3.99
CA LEU A 627 30.59 10.89 2.65
C LEU A 627 29.48 9.99 2.10
N LEU A 628 28.93 10.36 0.96
CA LEU A 628 28.13 9.46 0.14
C LEU A 628 29.05 8.85 -0.92
N SER A 629 28.91 7.55 -1.15
CA SER A 629 29.63 6.83 -2.22
C SER A 629 28.68 5.85 -2.92
N TRP A 630 28.95 5.58 -4.19
CA TRP A 630 28.12 4.69 -5.02
C TRP A 630 28.98 3.93 -6.04
N ASN A 631 28.41 2.85 -6.56
CA ASN A 631 29.05 2.06 -7.61
C ASN A 631 29.00 2.80 -8.96
N LYS A 632 30.02 2.61 -9.77
CA LYS A 632 30.06 3.11 -11.15
C LYS A 632 29.28 2.15 -12.05
N SER A 633 28.30 2.67 -12.76
CA SER A 633 27.66 1.94 -13.86
C SER A 633 28.49 2.07 -15.14
N ALA A 634 28.49 1.05 -15.98
CA ALA A 634 29.19 1.07 -17.28
C ALA A 634 28.71 2.27 -18.12
N ASN A 635 29.64 2.95 -18.77
CA ASN A 635 29.41 4.12 -19.63
C ASN A 635 28.83 5.38 -18.95
N THR A 636 28.74 5.42 -17.61
CA THR A 636 28.32 6.62 -16.89
C THR A 636 29.44 7.62 -16.74
N LYS A 637 29.20 8.89 -17.12
CA LYS A 637 30.18 9.98 -17.02
C LYS A 637 29.89 10.92 -15.85
N GLN A 638 28.62 11.08 -15.46
CA GLN A 638 28.19 12.01 -14.42
C GLN A 638 27.06 11.41 -13.60
N PHE A 639 26.93 11.91 -12.37
CA PHE A 639 25.91 11.50 -11.39
C PHE A 639 25.25 12.73 -10.81
N THR A 640 23.97 12.64 -10.51
CA THR A 640 23.22 13.67 -9.79
C THR A 640 22.88 13.16 -8.39
N VAL A 641 23.24 13.95 -7.38
CA VAL A 641 22.92 13.68 -5.98
C VAL A 641 21.67 14.46 -5.60
N TYR A 642 20.76 13.80 -4.89
CA TYR A 642 19.49 14.32 -4.42
C TYR A 642 19.43 14.30 -2.90
N GLU A 643 18.81 15.32 -2.31
CA GLU A 643 18.43 15.33 -0.89
C GLU A 643 16.91 15.48 -0.74
N LEU A 644 16.36 14.98 0.36
CA LEU A 644 14.94 15.07 0.66
C LEU A 644 14.61 16.42 1.29
N GLY A 645 13.96 17.28 0.53
CA GLY A 645 13.41 18.54 0.99
C GLY A 645 12.15 18.38 1.87
N ASP A 646 11.30 19.39 1.87
CA ASP A 646 10.08 19.41 2.69
C ASP A 646 9.08 18.30 2.31
N GLN A 647 9.00 17.97 1.02
CA GLN A 647 8.08 16.95 0.49
C GLN A 647 8.75 15.96 -0.46
N TYR A 648 9.72 16.41 -1.27
CA TYR A 648 10.29 15.61 -2.36
C TYR A 648 11.80 15.70 -2.42
N LEU A 649 12.39 14.65 -3.02
CA LEU A 649 13.78 14.63 -3.41
C LEU A 649 14.04 15.71 -4.49
N HIS A 650 15.03 16.57 -4.25
CA HIS A 650 15.49 17.56 -5.22
C HIS A 650 17.01 17.43 -5.46
N PRO A 651 17.49 17.75 -6.68
CA PRO A 651 18.90 17.65 -7.00
C PRO A 651 19.70 18.76 -6.28
N ILE A 652 20.85 18.41 -5.72
CA ILE A 652 21.75 19.36 -5.02
C ILE A 652 23.06 19.59 -5.76
N LEU A 653 23.56 18.58 -6.47
CA LEU A 653 24.79 18.69 -7.25
C LEU A 653 24.90 17.63 -8.34
N THR A 654 25.73 17.87 -9.34
CA THR A 654 26.16 16.91 -10.34
C THR A 654 27.68 16.75 -10.28
N THR A 655 28.18 15.52 -10.32
CA THR A 655 29.60 15.19 -10.23
C THR A 655 30.01 14.09 -11.21
N SER A 656 31.28 14.04 -11.59
CA SER A 656 31.88 12.89 -12.31
C SER A 656 32.44 11.82 -11.39
N ASP A 657 32.59 12.14 -10.11
CA ASP A 657 33.12 11.24 -9.10
C ASP A 657 32.02 10.30 -8.59
N THR A 658 32.44 9.13 -8.06
CA THR A 658 31.54 8.14 -7.45
C THR A 658 31.39 8.34 -5.95
N ASN A 659 31.77 9.50 -5.45
CA ASN A 659 31.62 9.88 -4.05
C ASN A 659 31.54 11.40 -3.91
N VAL A 660 30.98 11.86 -2.79
CA VAL A 660 30.92 13.28 -2.44
C VAL A 660 30.89 13.47 -0.92
N VAL A 661 31.65 14.45 -0.44
CA VAL A 661 31.57 14.88 0.97
C VAL A 661 30.57 16.03 1.09
N LEU A 662 29.58 15.86 1.94
CA LEU A 662 28.57 16.86 2.23
C LEU A 662 28.74 17.39 3.66
N LYS A 663 28.62 18.73 3.82
CA LYS A 663 28.64 19.36 5.15
C LYS A 663 27.23 19.38 5.74
N LYS A 664 27.07 18.88 6.96
CA LYS A 664 25.77 18.82 7.66
C LYS A 664 25.11 20.18 7.85
N SER A 665 25.89 21.23 8.00
CA SER A 665 25.38 22.60 8.13
C SER A 665 24.76 23.14 6.85
N ALA A 666 25.20 22.68 5.67
CA ALA A 666 24.65 23.07 4.37
C ALA A 666 23.57 22.09 3.87
N HIS A 667 23.62 20.84 4.33
CA HIS A 667 22.74 19.75 3.91
C HIS A 667 22.14 19.06 5.15
N PRO A 668 21.11 19.66 5.78
CA PRO A 668 20.51 19.16 7.03
C PRO A 668 19.56 17.98 6.84
N ALA A 669 19.24 17.61 5.59
CA ALA A 669 18.38 16.47 5.31
C ALA A 669 19.03 15.16 5.78
N LEU A 670 18.21 14.18 6.17
CA LEU A 670 18.70 12.85 6.57
C LEU A 670 18.75 11.88 5.38
N HIS A 671 17.86 12.05 4.39
CA HIS A 671 17.68 11.10 3.30
C HIS A 671 18.27 11.63 1.99
N TYR A 672 19.05 10.76 1.34
CA TYR A 672 19.74 11.04 0.07
C TYR A 672 19.51 9.93 -0.94
N ALA A 673 19.56 10.29 -2.23
CA ALA A 673 19.57 9.36 -3.35
C ALA A 673 20.54 9.84 -4.42
N VAL A 674 20.96 8.94 -5.31
CA VAL A 674 21.85 9.23 -6.42
C VAL A 674 21.28 8.63 -7.70
N ALA A 675 21.41 9.35 -8.81
CA ALA A 675 21.06 8.85 -10.13
C ALA A 675 22.18 9.10 -11.14
N THR A 676 22.23 8.30 -12.19
CA THR A 676 23.05 8.58 -13.36
C THR A 676 22.56 9.86 -14.04
N SER A 677 23.44 10.82 -14.33
CA SER A 677 23.14 11.99 -15.17
C SER A 677 23.43 11.67 -16.62
N ILE A 678 22.42 11.85 -17.47
CA ILE A 678 22.49 11.64 -18.91
C ILE A 678 22.42 13.02 -19.59
N ASN A 679 23.42 13.40 -20.37
CA ASN A 679 23.48 14.68 -21.08
C ASN A 679 23.29 15.94 -20.19
N GLY A 680 23.69 15.88 -18.92
CA GLY A 680 23.69 17.02 -18.00
C GLY A 680 22.34 17.39 -17.38
N ASN A 681 21.23 17.23 -18.05
CA ASN A 681 19.89 17.64 -17.59
C ASN A 681 18.88 16.49 -17.40
N THR A 682 19.22 15.30 -17.89
CA THR A 682 18.34 14.14 -17.81
C THR A 682 18.91 13.14 -16.81
N SER A 683 18.13 12.76 -15.81
CA SER A 683 18.53 11.75 -14.84
C SER A 683 17.95 10.39 -15.18
N GLY A 684 18.76 9.34 -14.96
CA GLY A 684 18.29 7.96 -14.98
C GLY A 684 17.55 7.56 -13.69
N ILE A 685 17.44 6.26 -13.48
CA ILE A 685 16.79 5.68 -12.29
C ILE A 685 17.55 6.10 -11.03
N LYS A 686 16.84 6.62 -10.03
CA LYS A 686 17.42 6.95 -8.72
C LYS A 686 17.72 5.67 -7.93
N SER A 687 18.75 5.72 -7.10
CA SER A 687 18.97 4.72 -6.05
C SER A 687 17.78 4.72 -5.07
N PHE A 688 17.71 3.71 -4.19
CA PHE A 688 16.93 3.85 -2.96
C PHE A 688 17.39 5.10 -2.22
N ALA A 689 16.41 5.87 -1.69
CA ALA A 689 16.73 6.90 -0.73
C ALA A 689 17.01 6.26 0.64
N PHE A 690 18.06 6.69 1.30
CA PHE A 690 18.46 6.13 2.58
C PHE A 690 18.84 7.24 3.57
N ASP A 691 18.57 6.98 4.83
CA ASP A 691 19.06 7.80 5.94
C ASP A 691 20.55 7.52 6.15
N TYR A 692 21.39 8.54 5.92
CA TYR A 692 22.84 8.39 6.06
C TYR A 692 23.26 8.10 7.51
N THR A 693 22.44 8.41 8.50
CA THR A 693 22.71 8.16 9.92
C THR A 693 22.40 6.73 10.34
N ALA A 694 21.52 6.05 9.60
CA ALA A 694 21.06 4.68 9.90
C ALA A 694 21.97 3.58 9.28
N GLN A 695 23.05 3.95 8.59
CA GLN A 695 23.93 2.99 7.91
C GLN A 695 24.95 2.29 8.82
N GLY A 696 24.92 2.55 10.14
CA GLY A 696 25.83 1.94 11.10
C GLY A 696 27.30 2.35 10.94
N VAL A 697 27.56 3.52 10.34
CA VAL A 697 28.91 4.06 10.15
C VAL A 697 29.11 5.25 11.07
N ASP A 698 30.05 5.13 12.03
CA ASP A 698 30.56 6.24 12.80
C ASP A 698 31.93 6.65 12.24
N CYS A 699 32.18 7.94 12.15
CA CYS A 699 33.29 8.61 11.48
C CYS A 699 34.40 7.67 10.93
N TYR A 700 34.19 7.15 9.71
CA TYR A 700 35.02 6.15 8.99
C TYR A 700 34.93 4.70 9.49
N ILE A 701 34.51 4.44 10.72
CA ILE A 701 34.55 3.11 11.34
C ILE A 701 33.11 2.55 11.43
N ARG A 702 32.85 1.42 10.80
CA ARG A 702 31.59 0.72 10.84
C ARG A 702 31.51 -0.22 12.04
N ASN A 703 32.60 -0.94 12.29
CA ASN A 703 32.68 -1.86 13.41
C ASN A 703 34.12 -1.95 13.91
N PHE A 704 34.31 -1.98 15.25
CA PHE A 704 35.59 -2.26 15.88
C PHE A 704 35.30 -3.10 17.12
N LEU A 705 35.75 -4.36 17.10
CA LEU A 705 35.43 -5.33 18.14
C LEU A 705 36.69 -6.13 18.51
N ALA A 706 36.94 -6.27 19.79
CA ALA A 706 37.93 -7.15 20.34
C ALA A 706 37.31 -8.24 21.19
N VAL A 707 37.65 -9.50 20.97
CA VAL A 707 37.09 -10.66 21.69
C VAL A 707 38.18 -11.65 22.06
N LEU A 708 38.07 -12.26 23.23
CA LEU A 708 38.97 -13.35 23.64
C LEU A 708 38.61 -14.61 22.86
N GLY A 709 39.54 -15.14 22.09
CA GLY A 709 39.37 -16.35 21.31
C GLY A 709 39.60 -17.62 22.14
N GLU A 710 39.17 -18.78 21.65
CA GLU A 710 39.34 -20.08 22.28
C GLU A 710 40.83 -20.47 22.48
N SER A 711 41.72 -19.94 21.65
CA SER A 711 43.18 -20.10 21.77
C SER A 711 43.82 -19.32 22.91
N GLY A 712 43.05 -18.52 23.65
CA GLY A 712 43.57 -17.61 24.68
C GLY A 712 44.19 -16.34 24.12
N ALA A 713 44.17 -16.07 22.83
CA ALA A 713 44.58 -14.82 22.19
C ALA A 713 43.36 -13.91 22.01
N ILE A 714 43.58 -12.58 21.94
CA ILE A 714 42.50 -11.64 21.62
C ILE A 714 42.45 -11.41 20.11
N ARG A 715 41.30 -11.72 19.50
CA ARG A 715 41.01 -11.41 18.11
C ARG A 715 40.38 -10.02 18.02
N ILE A 716 40.88 -9.22 17.10
CA ILE A 716 40.48 -7.82 16.90
C ILE A 716 40.05 -7.67 15.46
N ASN A 717 38.78 -7.33 15.26
CA ASN A 717 38.17 -7.09 13.97
C ASN A 717 37.85 -5.59 13.81
N ALA A 718 38.20 -5.05 12.64
CA ALA A 718 37.91 -3.68 12.27
C ALA A 718 37.30 -3.65 10.88
N GLU A 719 36.13 -3.06 10.77
CA GLU A 719 35.41 -2.81 9.49
C GLU A 719 35.32 -1.29 9.29
N LEU A 720 35.78 -0.83 8.12
CA LEU A 720 35.72 0.57 7.72
C LEU A 720 34.54 0.77 6.75
N GLY A 721 33.88 1.93 6.82
CA GLY A 721 32.86 2.32 5.86
C GLY A 721 33.44 2.78 4.52
N THR A 722 34.69 3.26 4.52
CA THR A 722 35.41 3.76 3.33
C THR A 722 36.89 3.79 3.55
N LEU A 723 37.67 3.81 2.45
CA LEU A 723 39.12 4.12 2.44
C LEU A 723 39.40 5.57 2.01
N TYR A 724 38.36 6.37 1.77
CA TYR A 724 38.49 7.73 1.27
C TYR A 724 39.40 8.59 2.18
N GLN A 725 40.49 9.15 1.59
CA GLN A 725 41.45 10.00 2.29
C GLN A 725 42.18 9.33 3.49
N ILE A 726 42.10 8.01 3.67
CA ILE A 726 42.89 7.33 4.72
C ILE A 726 44.32 7.12 4.22
N LYS A 727 45.30 7.63 5.00
CA LYS A 727 46.73 7.45 4.77
C LYS A 727 47.26 6.21 5.48
N ASN A 728 46.95 6.08 6.78
CA ASN A 728 47.38 4.98 7.63
C ASN A 728 46.26 4.49 8.54
N ILE A 729 46.27 3.19 8.82
CA ILE A 729 45.46 2.56 9.87
C ILE A 729 46.42 2.08 10.95
N VAL A 730 46.18 2.41 12.21
CA VAL A 730 46.97 2.01 13.35
C VAL A 730 46.10 1.34 14.39
N LEU A 731 46.47 0.13 14.78
CA LEU A 731 45.90 -0.55 15.95
C LEU A 731 46.76 -0.25 17.16
N GLU A 732 46.17 0.36 18.17
CA GLU A 732 46.81 0.69 19.44
C GLU A 732 46.26 -0.16 20.58
N LYS A 733 47.18 -0.58 21.49
CA LYS A 733 46.82 -1.09 22.82
C LYS A 733 47.01 0.04 23.83
N LEU A 734 45.97 0.38 24.55
CA LEU A 734 45.98 1.44 25.55
C LEU A 734 46.58 0.89 26.85
N LEU A 735 47.57 1.59 27.37
CA LEU A 735 48.26 1.23 28.59
C LEU A 735 47.92 2.27 29.69
N ARG A 736 48.22 1.97 30.95
CA ARG A 736 48.01 2.91 32.06
C ARG A 736 48.71 4.26 31.87
N LYS A 737 49.82 4.26 31.10
CA LYS A 737 50.53 5.49 30.68
C LYS A 737 50.79 5.36 29.16
N GLY A 738 50.00 6.08 28.36
CA GLY A 738 50.17 6.13 26.91
C GLY A 738 49.51 4.98 26.14
N SER A 739 49.97 4.74 24.94
CA SER A 739 49.54 3.65 24.06
C SER A 739 50.70 2.94 23.39
N GLU A 740 50.55 1.69 23.07
CA GLU A 740 51.48 0.88 22.29
C GLU A 740 50.88 0.60 20.91
N GLN A 741 51.67 0.85 19.86
CA GLN A 741 51.26 0.51 18.50
C GLN A 741 51.47 -0.98 18.24
N LEU A 742 50.42 -1.73 18.04
CA LEU A 742 50.46 -3.16 17.73
C LEU A 742 50.63 -3.42 16.23
N LYS A 743 49.87 -2.73 15.39
CA LYS A 743 49.91 -2.89 13.94
C LYS A 743 49.75 -1.55 13.24
N GLN A 744 50.34 -1.46 12.04
CA GLN A 744 50.12 -0.33 11.13
C GLN A 744 49.93 -0.85 9.70
N VAL A 745 48.98 -0.29 9.00
CA VAL A 745 48.73 -0.50 7.56
C VAL A 745 48.88 0.86 6.87
N THR A 746 49.84 0.99 5.97
CA THR A 746 50.05 2.19 5.15
C THR A 746 49.39 2.00 3.80
N ALA A 747 48.73 3.06 3.28
CA ALA A 747 47.97 3.03 2.04
C ALA A 747 47.00 1.84 1.98
N PRO A 748 46.00 1.78 2.88
CA PRO A 748 45.10 0.63 3.01
C PRO A 748 44.30 0.41 1.73
N THR A 749 44.09 -0.87 1.37
CA THR A 749 43.34 -1.30 0.18
C THR A 749 42.10 -2.15 0.52
N LEU A 750 41.94 -2.53 1.78
CA LEU A 750 40.82 -3.36 2.27
C LEU A 750 39.97 -2.58 3.25
N LEU A 751 38.70 -2.90 3.30
CA LEU A 751 37.74 -2.36 4.28
C LEU A 751 37.68 -3.20 5.56
N LEU A 752 38.06 -4.47 5.49
CA LEU A 752 38.02 -5.40 6.62
C LEU A 752 39.42 -5.81 7.03
N TYR A 753 39.73 -5.69 8.31
CA TYR A 753 40.99 -6.07 8.94
C TYR A 753 40.71 -6.98 10.13
N GLU A 754 41.54 -8.02 10.24
CA GLU A 754 41.57 -8.94 11.37
C GLU A 754 42.99 -9.04 11.91
N TRP A 755 43.17 -8.85 13.22
CA TRP A 755 44.43 -8.96 13.92
C TRP A 755 44.28 -9.83 15.15
N THR A 756 45.40 -10.38 15.62
CA THR A 756 45.47 -11.17 16.85
C THR A 756 46.55 -10.57 17.76
N ASP A 757 46.19 -10.36 19.04
CA ASP A 757 47.16 -10.06 20.11
C ASP A 757 47.36 -11.31 20.97
N GLU A 758 48.54 -11.86 20.96
CA GLU A 758 48.96 -13.00 21.78
C GLU A 758 49.67 -12.55 23.06
N GLN A 759 50.10 -11.27 23.13
CA GLN A 759 50.82 -10.72 24.28
C GLN A 759 49.89 -10.04 25.27
N LEU A 760 49.07 -10.86 25.93
CA LEU A 760 48.02 -10.35 26.82
C LEU A 760 48.58 -9.97 28.19
N GLN A 761 48.15 -8.81 28.69
CA GLN A 761 48.27 -8.45 30.09
C GLN A 761 47.20 -9.17 30.92
N GLN A 762 47.59 -9.59 32.11
CA GLN A 762 46.62 -10.13 33.06
C GLN A 762 45.64 -9.03 33.46
N GLY A 763 44.32 -9.22 33.20
CA GLY A 763 43.28 -8.25 33.45
C GLY A 763 42.81 -7.55 32.20
N GLU A 764 42.68 -6.24 32.26
CA GLU A 764 42.16 -5.41 31.17
C GLU A 764 43.18 -5.27 30.03
N ASN A 765 42.75 -5.59 28.81
CA ASN A 765 43.46 -5.29 27.58
C ASN A 765 42.53 -4.42 26.75
N THR A 766 42.89 -3.16 26.58
CA THR A 766 42.06 -2.18 25.91
C THR A 766 42.71 -1.81 24.58
N TYR A 767 41.93 -1.84 23.51
CA TYR A 767 42.36 -1.57 22.14
C TYR A 767 41.64 -0.38 21.57
N ARG A 768 42.27 0.33 20.65
CA ARG A 768 41.70 1.43 19.89
C ARG A 768 42.22 1.42 18.46
N LEU A 769 41.32 1.63 17.50
CA LEU A 769 41.69 1.89 16.12
C LEU A 769 41.95 3.38 15.93
N LYS A 770 42.98 3.74 15.15
CA LYS A 770 43.33 5.11 14.87
C LYS A 770 43.66 5.23 13.37
N LEU A 771 42.94 6.13 12.71
CA LEU A 771 43.06 6.38 11.29
C LEU A 771 43.73 7.74 11.06
N GLN A 772 44.82 7.77 10.27
CA GLN A 772 45.40 9.02 9.82
C GLN A 772 44.85 9.38 8.45
N LEU A 773 44.27 10.55 8.32
CA LEU A 773 43.82 11.07 7.04
C LEU A 773 44.95 11.74 6.26
N GLN A 774 44.75 11.92 4.93
CA GLN A 774 45.74 12.58 4.05
C GLN A 774 46.06 14.02 4.49
N ASN A 775 45.06 14.73 5.08
CA ASN A 775 45.21 16.07 5.64
C ASN A 775 45.93 16.12 6.99
N GLY A 776 46.38 14.97 7.51
CA GLY A 776 47.07 14.82 8.78
C GLY A 776 46.20 14.68 10.03
N GLN A 777 44.85 14.82 9.90
CA GLN A 777 43.90 14.59 11.01
C GLN A 777 43.89 13.11 11.43
N TRP A 778 43.55 12.89 12.71
CA TRP A 778 43.38 11.56 13.27
C TRP A 778 41.90 11.31 13.66
N VAL A 779 41.37 10.17 13.27
CA VAL A 779 40.05 9.64 13.66
C VAL A 779 40.28 8.42 14.55
N TYR A 780 39.52 8.29 15.62
CA TYR A 780 39.68 7.24 16.62
C TYR A 780 38.38 6.45 16.77
N SER A 781 38.49 5.13 16.96
CA SER A 781 37.34 4.31 17.42
C SER A 781 37.11 4.53 18.91
N GLU A 782 35.93 4.16 19.37
CA GLU A 782 35.71 3.91 20.78
C GLU A 782 36.64 2.76 21.25
N PRO A 783 37.24 2.86 22.45
CA PRO A 783 38.08 1.80 22.99
C PRO A 783 37.26 0.53 23.27
N GLN A 784 37.83 -0.63 22.94
CA GLN A 784 37.31 -1.96 23.24
C GLN A 784 38.16 -2.64 24.31
N THR A 785 37.54 -3.02 25.44
CA THR A 785 38.23 -3.66 26.56
C THR A 785 37.86 -5.13 26.66
N VAL A 786 38.87 -5.98 26.69
CA VAL A 786 38.74 -7.42 26.90
C VAL A 786 39.51 -7.85 28.15
N PHE A 787 38.87 -8.61 29.00
CA PHE A 787 39.53 -9.19 30.17
C PHE A 787 40.17 -10.54 29.81
N ALA A 788 41.48 -10.63 29.98
CA ALA A 788 42.23 -11.87 29.80
C ALA A 788 42.79 -12.37 31.13
N LEU A 789 42.54 -13.61 31.47
CA LEU A 789 43.08 -14.27 32.64
C LEU A 789 43.73 -15.59 32.20
N LYS A 790 44.92 -15.91 32.72
CA LYS A 790 45.51 -17.23 32.56
C LYS A 790 44.73 -18.26 33.34
N GLU A 791 44.71 -19.50 32.87
CA GLU A 791 44.13 -20.64 33.58
C GLU A 791 44.58 -20.65 35.07
N GLY A 792 43.65 -20.86 36.01
CA GLY A 792 43.85 -20.80 37.43
C GLY A 792 44.12 -19.40 38.01
N ALA A 793 44.06 -18.33 37.20
CA ALA A 793 44.32 -16.96 37.68
C ALA A 793 43.04 -16.29 38.23
N TYR A 794 43.25 -15.48 39.25
CA TYR A 794 42.25 -14.60 39.85
C TYR A 794 42.74 -13.15 39.73
N LEU A 795 41.81 -12.21 39.52
CA LEU A 795 42.12 -10.79 39.47
C LEU A 795 41.06 -10.02 40.30
N ALA A 796 41.52 -9.15 41.21
CA ALA A 796 40.67 -8.21 41.90
C ALA A 796 40.86 -6.78 41.31
N TYR A 797 39.82 -6.17 40.82
CA TYR A 797 39.86 -4.88 40.14
C TYR A 797 38.58 -4.07 40.36
N PRO A 798 38.62 -2.72 40.39
CA PRO A 798 39.82 -1.89 40.41
C PRO A 798 40.57 -1.95 41.74
N ASN A 799 41.88 -1.70 41.69
CA ASN A 799 42.72 -1.62 42.92
C ASN A 799 43.80 -0.54 42.70
N PRO A 800 43.80 0.61 43.36
CA PRO A 800 42.87 0.99 44.47
C PRO A 800 41.42 1.14 44.06
N VAL A 801 40.48 1.01 45.02
CA VAL A 801 39.04 1.11 44.85
C VAL A 801 38.42 2.10 45.88
N ALA A 802 37.46 2.90 45.48
CA ALA A 802 36.73 3.80 46.34
C ALA A 802 35.92 3.04 47.41
N ALA A 803 35.86 3.54 48.66
CA ALA A 803 35.08 2.91 49.71
C ALA A 803 33.57 2.78 49.41
N THR A 804 33.02 3.68 48.58
CA THR A 804 31.66 3.61 48.03
C THR A 804 31.58 2.77 46.74
N GLY A 805 32.73 2.29 46.23
CA GLY A 805 32.79 1.54 44.95
C GLY A 805 32.60 0.05 45.17
N THR A 806 32.59 -0.64 44.03
CA THR A 806 32.46 -2.10 43.97
C THR A 806 33.74 -2.71 43.46
N LEU A 807 34.37 -3.60 44.27
CA LEU A 807 35.48 -4.42 43.81
C LEU A 807 34.93 -5.62 43.06
N LYS A 808 35.45 -5.88 41.85
CA LYS A 808 35.08 -7.05 41.06
C LYS A 808 36.20 -8.09 41.14
N VAL A 809 35.83 -9.35 41.39
CA VAL A 809 36.73 -10.50 41.37
C VAL A 809 36.48 -11.30 40.12
N TYR A 810 37.49 -11.44 39.30
CA TYR A 810 37.48 -12.21 38.05
C TYR A 810 38.23 -13.53 38.29
N ALA A 811 37.73 -14.63 37.75
CA ALA A 811 38.36 -15.96 37.80
C ALA A 811 38.43 -16.57 36.40
N ALA A 812 39.59 -17.17 36.02
CA ALA A 812 39.71 -17.85 34.73
C ALA A 812 38.90 -19.17 34.70
N ASP A 813 38.80 -19.85 35.85
CA ASP A 813 38.04 -21.09 35.98
C ASP A 813 36.82 -20.79 36.85
N PHE A 814 35.63 -21.02 36.32
CA PHE A 814 34.38 -20.86 37.05
C PHE A 814 34.19 -22.04 38.00
N LEU A 815 34.82 -22.00 39.17
CA LEU A 815 34.63 -23.01 40.21
C LEU A 815 33.96 -22.31 41.40
N PRO A 816 32.93 -22.94 42.04
CA PRO A 816 32.39 -22.39 43.27
C PRO A 816 33.54 -22.24 44.30
N ALA A 817 33.85 -21.00 44.67
CA ALA A 817 34.88 -20.63 45.61
C ALA A 817 34.33 -19.59 46.58
N LEU A 818 35.11 -19.30 47.61
CA LEU A 818 34.72 -18.35 48.64
C LEU A 818 35.64 -17.12 48.61
N ILE A 819 35.05 -15.94 48.50
CA ILE A 819 35.76 -14.66 48.59
C ILE A 819 35.70 -14.18 50.04
N GLN A 820 36.88 -13.87 50.60
CA GLN A 820 37.02 -13.35 51.97
C GLN A 820 37.87 -12.10 51.96
N LEU A 821 37.49 -11.09 52.69
CA LEU A 821 38.24 -9.86 52.85
C LEU A 821 38.67 -9.66 54.30
N TYR A 822 39.96 -9.53 54.55
CA TYR A 822 40.54 -9.38 55.86
C TYR A 822 41.17 -7.99 56.02
N ASN A 823 41.13 -7.41 57.25
CA ASN A 823 41.91 -6.22 57.57
C ASN A 823 43.39 -6.57 57.86
N VAL A 824 44.24 -5.57 58.13
CA VAL A 824 45.65 -5.75 58.40
C VAL A 824 45.95 -6.54 59.70
N GLN A 825 44.95 -6.64 60.61
CA GLN A 825 45.05 -7.45 61.82
C GLN A 825 44.62 -8.90 61.62
N GLY A 826 44.23 -9.29 60.43
CA GLY A 826 43.77 -10.64 60.09
C GLY A 826 42.31 -10.92 60.48
N GLN A 827 41.50 -9.90 60.81
CA GLN A 827 40.09 -10.06 61.12
C GLN A 827 39.32 -10.13 59.81
N LEU A 828 38.36 -11.09 59.74
CA LEU A 828 37.44 -11.23 58.57
C LEU A 828 36.44 -10.07 58.59
N MET A 829 36.49 -9.27 57.56
CA MET A 829 35.60 -8.10 57.36
C MET A 829 34.38 -8.41 56.53
N LYS A 830 34.55 -9.19 55.45
CA LYS A 830 33.48 -9.62 54.54
C LYS A 830 33.76 -11.01 54.01
N GLN A 831 32.69 -11.72 53.70
CA GLN A 831 32.73 -13.04 53.07
C GLN A 831 31.51 -13.21 52.17
N GLN A 832 31.74 -13.76 50.93
CA GLN A 832 30.69 -14.10 50.00
C GLN A 832 31.15 -15.22 49.04
N PRO A 833 30.23 -16.01 48.51
CA PRO A 833 30.57 -17.01 47.47
C PRO A 833 30.96 -16.32 46.16
N LEU A 834 31.88 -16.97 45.43
CA LEU A 834 32.18 -16.64 44.02
C LEU A 834 31.30 -17.52 43.16
N THR A 835 30.21 -16.98 42.68
CA THR A 835 29.17 -17.70 41.93
C THR A 835 28.87 -17.14 40.55
N GLU A 836 29.44 -15.97 40.22
CA GLU A 836 29.29 -15.31 38.93
C GLU A 836 30.61 -14.72 38.46
N PHE A 837 30.65 -14.37 37.17
CA PHE A 837 31.84 -13.78 36.53
C PHE A 837 31.46 -12.48 35.78
N PRO A 838 32.06 -11.33 36.22
CA PRO A 838 32.80 -11.10 37.43
C PRO A 838 31.91 -11.02 38.69
N GLN A 839 32.43 -11.53 39.84
CA GLN A 839 31.73 -11.42 41.10
C GLN A 839 31.94 -10.03 41.69
N ALA A 840 30.85 -9.32 41.92
CA ALA A 840 30.87 -8.03 42.62
C ALA A 840 31.05 -8.20 44.13
N VAL A 841 32.00 -7.47 44.73
CA VAL A 841 32.22 -7.40 46.21
C VAL A 841 31.98 -5.97 46.65
N SER A 842 30.85 -5.76 47.38
CA SER A 842 30.56 -4.46 47.96
C SER A 842 31.52 -4.12 49.10
N LEU A 843 32.10 -2.93 49.03
CA LEU A 843 33.02 -2.40 50.08
C LEU A 843 32.31 -1.49 51.11
N SER A 844 30.99 -1.34 51.00
CA SER A 844 30.17 -0.52 51.90
C SER A 844 30.44 -0.93 53.36
N GLY A 845 30.67 0.05 54.26
CA GLY A 845 30.96 -0.16 55.66
C GLY A 845 32.46 -0.40 55.98
N LEU A 846 33.32 -0.48 54.98
CA LEU A 846 34.76 -0.55 55.18
C LEU A 846 35.37 0.86 55.30
N LYS A 847 36.36 1.06 56.21
CA LYS A 847 37.13 2.29 56.32
C LYS A 847 38.21 2.31 55.22
N ASN A 848 38.66 3.52 54.85
CA ASN A 848 39.85 3.67 53.99
C ASN A 848 41.04 2.96 54.63
N GLY A 849 41.74 2.18 53.83
CA GLY A 849 42.88 1.40 54.35
C GLY A 849 43.28 0.22 53.45
N LEU A 850 44.21 -0.56 53.92
CA LEU A 850 44.72 -1.77 53.27
C LEU A 850 43.95 -3.00 53.76
N TYR A 851 43.47 -3.82 52.84
CA TYR A 851 42.78 -5.07 53.07
C TYR A 851 43.39 -6.20 52.28
N PHE A 852 43.20 -7.46 52.72
CA PHE A 852 43.64 -8.63 51.98
C PHE A 852 42.43 -9.41 51.51
N LEU A 853 42.28 -9.46 50.20
CA LEU A 853 41.28 -10.31 49.55
C LEU A 853 41.90 -11.71 49.40
N VAL A 854 41.18 -12.71 49.84
CA VAL A 854 41.52 -14.12 49.72
C VAL A 854 40.40 -14.83 48.97
N VAL A 855 40.72 -15.63 47.95
CA VAL A 855 39.82 -16.59 47.34
C VAL A 855 40.22 -17.97 47.78
N SER A 856 39.29 -18.76 48.29
CA SER A 856 39.56 -20.08 48.82
C SER A 856 38.52 -21.11 48.37
N LYS A 857 38.91 -22.38 48.25
CA LYS A 857 38.05 -23.53 47.97
C LYS A 857 38.39 -24.67 48.89
N ASN A 858 37.39 -25.23 49.56
CA ASN A 858 37.57 -26.36 50.53
C ASN A 858 38.71 -26.09 51.58
N GLY A 859 38.81 -24.84 52.08
CA GLY A 859 39.85 -24.45 53.03
C GLY A 859 41.24 -24.17 52.41
N LYS A 860 41.46 -24.47 51.12
CA LYS A 860 42.71 -24.18 50.42
C LYS A 860 42.66 -22.78 49.81
N GLN A 861 43.63 -21.94 50.11
CA GLN A 861 43.81 -20.61 49.51
C GLN A 861 44.26 -20.77 48.01
N LEU A 862 43.46 -20.19 47.12
CA LEU A 862 43.69 -20.18 45.68
C LEU A 862 44.36 -18.85 45.25
N TYR A 863 43.93 -17.75 45.87
CA TYR A 863 44.42 -16.41 45.52
C TYR A 863 44.45 -15.50 46.75
N ARG A 864 45.45 -14.62 46.81
CA ARG A 864 45.55 -13.55 47.81
C ARG A 864 46.06 -12.27 47.15
N LYS A 865 45.38 -11.15 47.42
CA LYS A 865 45.73 -9.82 46.93
C LYS A 865 45.54 -8.75 47.95
N ALA A 866 46.53 -7.85 48.07
CA ALA A 866 46.33 -6.63 48.83
C ALA A 866 45.39 -5.68 48.04
N VAL A 867 44.34 -5.16 48.68
CA VAL A 867 43.35 -4.24 48.12
C VAL A 867 43.39 -2.95 48.92
N VAL A 868 43.63 -1.83 48.22
CA VAL A 868 43.61 -0.50 48.83
C VAL A 868 42.23 0.13 48.66
N VAL A 869 41.54 0.39 49.74
CA VAL A 869 40.28 1.11 49.78
C VAL A 869 40.57 2.58 50.12
N ARG A 870 40.06 3.51 49.24
CA ARG A 870 40.27 4.96 49.37
C ARG A 870 38.97 5.71 49.50
#